data_9d2aeba9a43b68e4a802007ef13e5045
#
_entry.id   9d2aeba9a43b68e4a802007ef13e5045
#
_cell.length_a   1.000
_cell.length_b   1.000
_cell.length_c   1.000
_cell.angle_alpha   90.00
_cell.angle_beta   90.00
_cell.angle_gamma   90.00
#
_symmetry.space_group_name_H-M   'P 1'
#
loop_
_entity.id
_entity.type
_entity.pdbx_description
1 polymer ?
#
loop_
_entity_poly.entity_id
_entity_poly.type
_entity_poly.pdbx_seq_one_letter_code
_entity_poly.pdbx_strand_id
1 'polypeptide(L)'
;MLGLSNASTFEVIAVWIVLGIAFFGLAYALFLRRQVLANDKGNERMQAVWGAISEGADAYLKRQLKTIIPLIFVFTVVLFFSVYIVPPTEESKLRFVGKSEEDLKLIIGFGRAIAFIMGSCFSMMVGQFGMRMAVQANVRVAAASTRSFSEALKIAYRAGTVTGMLTDGLGLLGGTLIFIIFGVASPDTLLGFGFGGTLLALFMRVGGGIYTKAADVGADLVGKVEAGLPEDDERNAAVVADLVGDNVGDCAGMAADIFESYEVTIVSTLILGVVLYTMTHELSWIVFPLLVRGIGVLSSIIGTYLVKGDKDPKDNDALKSINKGFYTSAAISIVLFGLVSMFYLHEWRSFLSVVTGIILAIALDEITKHFTDGHYRPVKEIARNSKTGSATLILKGLAYGFEVAVWQTIVIALTILAALIIYWGQPVVYVLYGVAMTGIGMLTLTGNNVAMDAFGPIADNANGVGELSHLDKEARRIMDALDATGNTTKAITKGVAIGSAVIAAVSLFGSFITDVSKVQLQLGFEKSTQLLETGIRISVPMVFIGFLIGGVIPWLFSSLTINAVTRAASMIVEEVRRQFRIPGIIERTVKPDYQRAVDICTVAAQRELIPLALISVLSPIMIGALLGVEALGGFLAGVIISGQLLAVFMAGSGGAWDNAKKTIEDGLYGGKGSDAHHAAVVGDTVGDPLKDTAGPALNPMIKVINLVSLLAAPVLIAYQKPGTFSIGMIITGVFCGILIVGAIIYSKRGGFKKHVYQDE
;
A
#
# COMPACT_ATOMS: atom_id res chain seq x y z
N MET A 1 -31.24 -7.54 15.60
CA MET A 1 -30.84 -8.75 14.86
C MET A 1 -30.59 -8.34 13.42
N LEU A 2 -29.72 -9.04 12.69
CA LEU A 2 -29.12 -8.63 11.40
C LEU A 2 -30.08 -8.15 10.30
N GLY A 3 -31.42 -8.11 10.52
CA GLY A 3 -32.43 -7.67 9.54
C GLY A 3 -32.41 -8.42 8.21
N LEU A 4 -31.81 -9.60 8.19
CA LEU A 4 -31.77 -10.53 7.08
C LEU A 4 -32.79 -11.59 7.39
N SER A 5 -33.96 -11.50 6.74
CA SER A 5 -35.13 -12.39 6.99
C SER A 5 -34.81 -13.87 6.76
N ASN A 6 -33.70 -14.19 6.07
CA ASN A 6 -33.28 -15.53 5.67
C ASN A 6 -31.99 -16.01 6.32
N ALA A 7 -31.39 -15.25 7.27
CA ALA A 7 -30.15 -15.66 7.91
C ALA A 7 -30.38 -16.86 8.84
N SER A 8 -29.58 -17.91 8.67
CA SER A 8 -29.55 -19.03 9.60
C SER A 8 -28.91 -18.59 10.94
N THR A 9 -29.27 -19.32 12.02
CA THR A 9 -28.66 -19.05 13.34
C THR A 9 -27.13 -19.13 13.29
N PHE A 10 -26.59 -20.04 12.49
CA PHE A 10 -25.13 -20.16 12.29
C PHE A 10 -24.54 -18.89 11.68
N GLU A 11 -25.11 -18.34 10.62
CA GLU A 11 -24.63 -17.13 9.94
C GLU A 11 -24.65 -15.91 10.85
N VAL A 12 -25.71 -15.76 11.62
CA VAL A 12 -25.79 -14.70 12.63
C VAL A 12 -24.65 -14.82 13.64
N ILE A 13 -24.43 -16.01 14.20
CA ILE A 13 -23.38 -16.28 15.17
C ILE A 13 -21.99 -16.09 14.51
N ALA A 14 -21.80 -16.56 13.28
CA ALA A 14 -20.55 -16.45 12.54
C ALA A 14 -20.12 -14.98 12.35
N VAL A 15 -21.04 -14.10 11.96
CA VAL A 15 -20.73 -12.67 11.79
C VAL A 15 -20.36 -12.01 13.13
N TRP A 16 -21.03 -12.36 14.23
CA TRP A 16 -20.66 -11.86 15.56
C TRP A 16 -19.32 -12.41 16.04
N ILE A 17 -18.98 -13.67 15.72
CA ILE A 17 -17.66 -14.26 15.99
C ILE A 17 -16.58 -13.51 15.22
N VAL A 18 -16.82 -13.22 13.94
CA VAL A 18 -15.88 -12.43 13.11
C VAL A 18 -15.63 -11.04 13.72
N LEU A 19 -16.70 -10.37 14.17
CA LEU A 19 -16.58 -9.10 14.88
C LEU A 19 -15.76 -9.25 16.17
N GLY A 20 -16.03 -10.32 16.93
CA GLY A 20 -15.23 -10.66 18.13
C GLY A 20 -13.76 -10.91 17.82
N ILE A 21 -13.44 -11.59 16.71
CA ILE A 21 -12.06 -11.82 16.25
C ILE A 21 -11.39 -10.49 15.88
N ALA A 22 -12.09 -9.56 15.23
CA ALA A 22 -11.55 -8.23 14.94
C ALA A 22 -11.13 -7.49 16.22
N PHE A 23 -11.98 -7.46 17.23
CA PHE A 23 -11.63 -6.89 18.54
C PHE A 23 -10.51 -7.66 19.24
N PHE A 24 -10.46 -8.98 19.11
CA PHE A 24 -9.38 -9.79 19.68
C PHE A 24 -8.03 -9.47 19.03
N GLY A 25 -7.99 -9.28 17.69
CA GLY A 25 -6.79 -8.84 16.97
C GLY A 25 -6.30 -7.47 17.46
N LEU A 26 -7.22 -6.51 17.64
CA LEU A 26 -6.90 -5.17 18.17
C LEU A 26 -6.41 -5.25 19.64
N ALA A 27 -7.03 -6.07 20.47
CA ALA A 27 -6.57 -6.29 21.85
C ALA A 27 -5.19 -6.93 21.89
N TYR A 28 -4.91 -7.87 20.97
CA TYR A 28 -3.60 -8.48 20.82
C TYR A 28 -2.54 -7.48 20.37
N ALA A 29 -2.85 -6.57 19.45
CA ALA A 29 -1.96 -5.46 19.10
C ALA A 29 -1.58 -4.61 20.32
N LEU A 30 -2.56 -4.25 21.16
CA LEU A 30 -2.32 -3.51 22.40
C LEU A 30 -1.46 -4.30 23.40
N PHE A 31 -1.66 -5.62 23.48
CA PHE A 31 -0.86 -6.51 24.32
C PHE A 31 0.61 -6.52 23.84
N LEU A 32 0.85 -6.72 22.56
CA LEU A 32 2.21 -6.69 21.98
C LEU A 32 2.87 -5.32 22.17
N ARG A 33 2.13 -4.24 21.95
CA ARG A 33 2.62 -2.88 22.21
C ARG A 33 3.12 -2.74 23.64
N ARG A 34 2.37 -3.22 24.65
CA ARG A 34 2.82 -3.20 26.05
C ARG A 34 4.10 -4.01 26.23
N GLN A 35 4.22 -5.18 25.63
CA GLN A 35 5.43 -6.00 25.69
C GLN A 35 6.65 -5.30 25.11
N VAL A 36 6.52 -4.67 23.93
CA VAL A 36 7.63 -3.96 23.30
C VAL A 36 8.04 -2.73 24.15
N LEU A 37 7.07 -1.95 24.61
CA LEU A 37 7.34 -0.75 25.41
C LEU A 37 7.94 -1.04 26.80
N ALA A 38 7.80 -2.25 27.32
CA ALA A 38 8.40 -2.67 28.59
C ALA A 38 9.93 -2.92 28.48
N ASN A 39 10.48 -2.99 27.26
CA ASN A 39 11.92 -3.18 27.07
C ASN A 39 12.66 -1.86 27.25
N ASP A 40 13.93 -1.96 27.65
CA ASP A 40 14.84 -0.85 27.90
C ASP A 40 15.10 0.00 26.64
N LYS A 41 15.31 1.29 26.82
CA LYS A 41 15.68 2.26 25.78
C LYS A 41 17.19 2.47 25.61
N GLY A 42 17.99 1.72 26.35
CA GLY A 42 19.44 1.84 26.29
C GLY A 42 19.99 3.09 26.97
N ASN A 43 21.20 3.49 26.58
CA ASN A 43 21.96 4.58 27.18
C ASN A 43 21.41 5.97 26.77
N GLU A 44 21.97 7.03 27.40
CA GLU A 44 21.54 8.42 27.15
C GLU A 44 21.73 8.86 25.69
N ARG A 45 22.78 8.40 25.00
CA ARG A 45 23.02 8.73 23.60
C ARG A 45 21.94 8.13 22.69
N MET A 46 21.59 6.85 22.89
CA MET A 46 20.49 6.21 22.16
C MET A 46 19.18 6.97 22.37
N GLN A 47 18.90 7.38 23.61
CA GLN A 47 17.69 8.12 23.94
C GLN A 47 17.68 9.53 23.32
N ALA A 48 18.85 10.19 23.20
CA ALA A 48 18.96 11.49 22.55
C ALA A 48 18.66 11.39 21.04
N VAL A 49 19.22 10.38 20.33
CA VAL A 49 18.94 10.12 18.92
C VAL A 49 17.47 9.76 18.71
N TRP A 50 16.94 8.85 19.52
CA TRP A 50 15.51 8.50 19.50
C TRP A 50 14.62 9.72 19.74
N GLY A 51 15.01 10.65 20.63
CA GLY A 51 14.28 11.88 20.90
C GLY A 51 14.15 12.75 19.65
N ALA A 52 15.25 12.94 18.91
CA ALA A 52 15.26 13.71 17.66
C ALA A 52 14.39 13.06 16.57
N ILE A 53 14.47 11.74 16.40
CA ILE A 53 13.62 10.99 15.46
C ILE A 53 12.14 11.11 15.85
N SER A 54 11.81 10.97 17.13
CA SER A 54 10.44 11.06 17.64
C SER A 54 9.84 12.45 17.43
N GLU A 55 10.60 13.50 17.66
CA GLU A 55 10.18 14.89 17.45
C GLU A 55 9.91 15.17 15.96
N GLY A 56 10.83 14.75 15.08
CA GLY A 56 10.67 14.89 13.63
C GLY A 56 9.44 14.15 13.11
N ALA A 57 9.24 12.91 13.55
CA ALA A 57 8.11 12.09 13.17
C ALA A 57 6.77 12.70 13.63
N ASP A 58 6.68 13.21 14.85
CA ASP A 58 5.48 13.88 15.37
C ASP A 58 5.21 15.22 14.63
N ALA A 59 6.26 15.98 14.28
CA ALA A 59 6.13 17.21 13.48
C ALA A 59 5.56 16.91 12.09
N TYR A 60 6.08 15.90 11.41
CA TYR A 60 5.55 15.45 10.11
C TYR A 60 4.06 15.08 10.19
N LEU A 61 3.68 14.21 11.14
CA LEU A 61 2.29 13.78 11.31
C LEU A 61 1.34 14.95 11.54
N LYS A 62 1.71 15.86 12.44
CA LYS A 62 0.89 17.03 12.77
C LYS A 62 0.63 17.90 11.53
N ARG A 63 1.63 18.02 10.67
CA ARG A 63 1.51 18.83 9.45
C ARG A 63 0.71 18.08 8.39
N GLN A 64 0.92 16.78 8.24
CA GLN A 64 0.15 15.95 7.32
C GLN A 64 -1.35 15.98 7.64
N LEU A 65 -1.72 15.86 8.92
CA LEU A 65 -3.12 15.96 9.36
C LEU A 65 -3.78 17.28 8.97
N LYS A 66 -3.07 18.41 9.12
CA LYS A 66 -3.60 19.73 8.72
C LYS A 66 -3.93 19.81 7.24
N THR A 67 -3.20 19.08 6.40
CA THR A 67 -3.43 19.05 4.95
C THR A 67 -4.57 18.10 4.57
N ILE A 68 -4.68 16.96 5.26
CA ILE A 68 -5.61 15.89 4.90
C ILE A 68 -7.03 16.14 5.44
N ILE A 69 -7.19 16.66 6.65
CA ILE A 69 -8.51 16.84 7.28
C ILE A 69 -9.47 17.69 6.42
N PRO A 70 -9.07 18.84 5.83
CA PRO A 70 -9.96 19.59 4.95
C PRO A 70 -10.41 18.79 3.72
N LEU A 71 -9.54 17.96 3.15
CA LEU A 71 -9.87 17.11 2.01
C LEU A 71 -10.87 16.02 2.39
N ILE A 72 -10.69 15.37 3.55
CA ILE A 72 -11.67 14.40 4.09
C ILE A 72 -13.05 15.07 4.21
N PHE A 73 -13.11 16.27 4.74
CA PHE A 73 -14.37 17.01 4.88
C PHE A 73 -15.05 17.24 3.52
N VAL A 74 -14.31 17.74 2.53
CA VAL A 74 -14.84 17.98 1.18
C VAL A 74 -15.38 16.71 0.56
N PHE A 75 -14.61 15.61 0.59
CA PHE A 75 -15.06 14.34 0.02
C PHE A 75 -16.22 13.72 0.79
N THR A 76 -16.28 13.89 2.12
CA THR A 76 -17.44 13.46 2.92
C THR A 76 -18.73 14.10 2.42
N VAL A 77 -18.71 15.42 2.17
CA VAL A 77 -19.85 16.16 1.64
C VAL A 77 -20.22 15.69 0.24
N VAL A 78 -19.22 15.54 -0.64
CA VAL A 78 -19.44 15.05 -2.02
C VAL A 78 -20.07 13.66 -2.02
N LEU A 79 -19.57 12.75 -1.20
CA LEU A 79 -20.09 11.38 -1.11
C LEU A 79 -21.49 11.32 -0.53
N PHE A 80 -21.81 12.17 0.44
CA PHE A 80 -23.16 12.28 0.96
C PHE A 80 -24.14 12.65 -0.14
N PHE A 81 -23.85 13.68 -0.92
CA PHE A 81 -24.72 14.15 -1.99
C PHE A 81 -24.74 13.25 -3.23
N SER A 82 -23.70 12.43 -3.44
CA SER A 82 -23.64 11.52 -4.60
C SER A 82 -24.83 10.55 -4.69
N VAL A 83 -25.40 10.17 -3.55
CA VAL A 83 -26.52 9.24 -3.45
C VAL A 83 -27.86 9.86 -3.94
N TYR A 84 -27.97 11.19 -3.92
CA TYR A 84 -29.21 11.87 -4.34
C TYR A 84 -29.41 11.91 -5.86
N ILE A 85 -28.37 11.61 -6.63
CA ILE A 85 -28.37 11.72 -8.09
C ILE A 85 -29.05 10.51 -8.74
N VAL A 86 -28.99 9.34 -8.10
CA VAL A 86 -29.50 8.07 -8.64
C VAL A 86 -30.59 7.51 -7.72
N PRO A 87 -31.60 6.80 -8.26
CA PRO A 87 -32.60 6.13 -7.41
C PRO A 87 -31.95 5.13 -6.45
N PRO A 88 -32.51 4.92 -5.24
CA PRO A 88 -32.03 3.90 -4.32
C PRO A 88 -32.05 2.51 -4.94
N THR A 89 -31.05 1.70 -4.62
CA THR A 89 -30.94 0.33 -5.11
C THR A 89 -32.08 -0.56 -4.55
N GLU A 90 -32.41 -1.64 -5.26
CA GLU A 90 -33.41 -2.59 -4.79
C GLU A 90 -32.99 -3.25 -3.47
N GLU A 91 -31.71 -3.49 -3.29
CA GLU A 91 -31.14 -4.01 -2.04
C GLU A 91 -31.37 -3.04 -0.87
N SER A 92 -31.27 -1.73 -1.12
CA SER A 92 -31.59 -0.70 -0.11
C SER A 92 -33.06 -0.68 0.25
N LYS A 93 -33.96 -0.86 -0.72
CA LYS A 93 -35.40 -0.98 -0.50
C LYS A 93 -35.75 -2.26 0.28
N LEU A 94 -35.08 -3.38 -0.04
CA LEU A 94 -35.26 -4.66 0.67
C LEU A 94 -34.75 -4.58 2.11
N ARG A 95 -33.69 -3.86 2.37
CA ARG A 95 -33.12 -3.71 3.73
C ARG A 95 -33.97 -2.83 4.63
N PHE A 96 -34.50 -1.73 4.11
CA PHE A 96 -35.18 -0.70 4.85
C PHE A 96 -36.67 -0.62 4.43
N VAL A 97 -37.36 -1.75 4.51
CA VAL A 97 -38.78 -1.87 4.13
C VAL A 97 -39.65 -0.80 4.81
N GLY A 98 -40.51 -0.16 4.02
CA GLY A 98 -41.48 0.84 4.50
C GLY A 98 -40.91 2.27 4.64
N LYS A 99 -39.64 2.50 4.24
CA LYS A 99 -39.05 3.85 4.15
C LYS A 99 -39.35 4.50 2.80
N SER A 100 -39.55 5.82 2.80
CA SER A 100 -39.66 6.58 1.55
C SER A 100 -38.33 6.62 0.77
N GLU A 101 -38.37 6.96 -0.52
CA GLU A 101 -37.13 7.11 -1.32
C GLU A 101 -36.24 8.20 -0.78
N GLU A 102 -36.78 9.27 -0.22
CA GLU A 102 -36.00 10.35 0.40
C GLU A 102 -35.32 9.86 1.68
N ASP A 103 -36.03 9.10 2.53
CA ASP A 103 -35.42 8.49 3.73
C ASP A 103 -34.32 7.52 3.36
N LEU A 104 -34.49 6.71 2.30
CA LEU A 104 -33.46 5.79 1.82
C LEU A 104 -32.21 6.54 1.35
N LYS A 105 -32.37 7.59 0.56
CA LYS A 105 -31.26 8.44 0.12
C LYS A 105 -30.53 9.05 1.31
N LEU A 106 -31.27 9.51 2.31
CA LEU A 106 -30.69 10.06 3.54
C LEU A 106 -29.89 9.00 4.32
N ILE A 107 -30.47 7.81 4.54
CA ILE A 107 -29.81 6.71 5.27
C ILE A 107 -28.54 6.25 4.57
N ILE A 108 -28.61 6.01 3.26
CA ILE A 108 -27.44 5.58 2.47
C ILE A 108 -26.41 6.69 2.33
N GLY A 109 -26.84 7.95 2.16
CA GLY A 109 -25.96 9.12 2.10
C GLY A 109 -25.15 9.29 3.39
N PHE A 110 -25.80 9.27 4.54
CA PHE A 110 -25.11 9.27 5.84
C PHE A 110 -24.24 8.01 6.03
N GLY A 111 -24.76 6.85 5.66
CA GLY A 111 -24.00 5.59 5.71
C GLY A 111 -22.69 5.68 4.93
N ARG A 112 -22.75 6.13 3.67
CA ARG A 112 -21.59 6.30 2.79
C ARG A 112 -20.60 7.35 3.32
N ALA A 113 -21.09 8.48 3.81
CA ALA A 113 -20.28 9.54 4.38
C ALA A 113 -19.56 9.10 5.67
N ILE A 114 -20.26 8.44 6.58
CA ILE A 114 -19.68 7.90 7.83
C ILE A 114 -18.70 6.79 7.52
N ALA A 115 -19.01 5.90 6.58
CA ALA A 115 -18.12 4.84 6.15
C ALA A 115 -16.81 5.41 5.55
N PHE A 116 -16.90 6.49 4.75
CA PHE A 116 -15.73 7.20 4.22
C PHE A 116 -14.85 7.78 5.34
N ILE A 117 -15.46 8.44 6.32
CA ILE A 117 -14.72 8.96 7.49
C ILE A 117 -14.07 7.79 8.24
N MET A 118 -14.80 6.69 8.43
CA MET A 118 -14.29 5.50 9.14
C MET A 118 -13.09 4.87 8.41
N GLY A 119 -13.17 4.66 7.09
CA GLY A 119 -12.06 4.14 6.29
C GLY A 119 -10.84 5.06 6.34
N SER A 120 -11.05 6.37 6.19
CA SER A 120 -10.00 7.38 6.32
C SER A 120 -9.36 7.37 7.71
N CYS A 121 -10.16 7.32 8.77
CA CYS A 121 -9.66 7.27 10.13
C CYS A 121 -8.90 5.98 10.41
N PHE A 122 -9.37 4.83 9.94
CA PHE A 122 -8.70 3.55 10.15
C PHE A 122 -7.38 3.46 9.42
N SER A 123 -7.32 3.87 8.16
CA SER A 123 -6.06 3.96 7.40
C SER A 123 -5.06 4.89 8.10
N MET A 124 -5.53 6.05 8.56
CA MET A 124 -4.72 6.99 9.33
C MET A 124 -4.22 6.38 10.65
N MET A 125 -5.09 5.66 11.37
CA MET A 125 -4.71 4.98 12.61
C MET A 125 -3.64 3.91 12.37
N VAL A 126 -3.79 3.08 11.34
CA VAL A 126 -2.80 2.05 10.99
C VAL A 126 -1.44 2.70 10.72
N GLY A 127 -1.38 3.73 9.88
CA GLY A 127 -0.13 4.39 9.56
C GLY A 127 0.49 5.12 10.75
N GLN A 128 -0.29 5.93 11.48
CA GLN A 128 0.22 6.73 12.60
C GLN A 128 0.65 5.86 13.80
N PHE A 129 -0.17 4.88 14.19
CA PHE A 129 0.20 3.99 15.30
C PHE A 129 1.34 3.05 14.89
N GLY A 130 1.37 2.59 13.63
CA GLY A 130 2.46 1.80 13.08
C GLY A 130 3.78 2.56 13.15
N MET A 131 3.81 3.78 12.63
CA MET A 131 4.98 4.65 12.68
C MET A 131 5.45 4.93 14.12
N ARG A 132 4.53 5.34 15.01
CA ARG A 132 4.89 5.57 16.40
C ARG A 132 5.42 4.31 17.07
N MET A 133 4.89 3.14 16.71
CA MET A 133 5.38 1.86 17.22
C MET A 133 6.79 1.57 16.73
N ALA A 134 7.08 1.83 15.44
CA ALA A 134 8.41 1.70 14.86
C ALA A 134 9.43 2.62 15.56
N VAL A 135 9.13 3.91 15.68
CA VAL A 135 9.98 4.88 16.41
C VAL A 135 10.27 4.41 17.84
N GLN A 136 9.29 3.85 18.54
CA GLN A 136 9.48 3.30 19.89
C GLN A 136 10.30 1.99 19.87
N ALA A 137 10.23 1.22 18.79
CA ALA A 137 10.94 -0.03 18.65
C ALA A 137 12.42 0.17 18.29
N ASN A 138 12.74 1.15 17.42
CA ASN A 138 14.10 1.39 16.91
C ASN A 138 15.14 1.43 18.05
N VAL A 139 14.93 2.29 19.05
CA VAL A 139 15.84 2.43 20.19
C VAL A 139 15.90 1.16 21.06
N ARG A 140 14.79 0.43 21.18
CA ARG A 140 14.73 -0.80 21.98
C ARG A 140 15.40 -1.99 21.29
N VAL A 141 15.33 -2.05 19.96
CA VAL A 141 16.06 -3.05 19.15
C VAL A 141 17.56 -2.76 19.25
N ALA A 142 17.98 -1.50 19.11
CA ALA A 142 19.37 -1.09 19.31
C ALA A 142 19.86 -1.42 20.74
N ALA A 143 19.07 -1.17 21.77
CA ALA A 143 19.41 -1.57 23.14
C ALA A 143 19.46 -3.08 23.34
N ALA A 144 18.56 -3.84 22.71
CA ALA A 144 18.54 -5.30 22.82
C ALA A 144 19.71 -5.97 22.07
N SER A 145 20.24 -5.35 21.01
CA SER A 145 21.40 -5.87 20.28
C SER A 145 22.66 -6.01 21.15
N THR A 146 22.77 -5.18 22.19
CA THR A 146 23.87 -5.31 23.18
C THR A 146 23.75 -6.55 24.07
N ARG A 147 22.60 -7.26 24.04
CA ARG A 147 22.36 -8.45 24.86
C ARG A 147 22.27 -9.71 24.02
N SER A 148 21.44 -9.75 22.99
CA SER A 148 21.33 -10.90 22.08
C SER A 148 20.57 -10.62 20.81
N PHE A 149 20.93 -11.31 19.73
CA PHE A 149 20.24 -11.30 18.45
C PHE A 149 18.75 -11.71 18.58
N SER A 150 18.48 -12.80 19.33
CA SER A 150 17.11 -13.31 19.52
C SER A 150 16.18 -12.30 20.17
N GLU A 151 16.68 -11.50 21.12
CA GLU A 151 15.91 -10.46 21.78
C GLU A 151 15.61 -9.30 20.83
N ALA A 152 16.62 -8.82 20.11
CA ALA A 152 16.47 -7.76 19.13
C ALA A 152 15.49 -8.15 18.01
N LEU A 153 15.63 -9.35 17.43
CA LEU A 153 14.69 -9.89 16.42
C LEU A 153 13.25 -9.94 16.95
N LYS A 154 13.04 -10.44 18.18
CA LYS A 154 11.69 -10.54 18.75
C LYS A 154 11.05 -9.17 18.95
N ILE A 155 11.81 -8.18 19.42
CA ILE A 155 11.29 -6.82 19.62
C ILE A 155 10.91 -6.20 18.28
N ALA A 156 11.79 -6.28 17.27
CA ALA A 156 11.54 -5.73 15.95
C ALA A 156 10.32 -6.38 15.28
N TYR A 157 10.25 -7.72 15.24
CA TYR A 157 9.15 -8.43 14.62
C TYR A 157 7.80 -8.22 15.35
N ARG A 158 7.80 -8.21 16.69
CA ARG A 158 6.58 -7.92 17.46
C ARG A 158 6.10 -6.50 17.27
N ALA A 159 7.00 -5.53 17.13
CA ALA A 159 6.63 -4.15 16.82
C ALA A 159 5.96 -4.05 15.44
N GLY A 160 6.50 -4.72 14.43
CA GLY A 160 5.85 -4.85 13.13
C GLY A 160 4.48 -5.56 13.21
N THR A 161 4.38 -6.62 14.03
CA THR A 161 3.10 -7.33 14.26
C THR A 161 2.03 -6.43 14.89
N VAL A 162 2.38 -5.43 15.71
CA VAL A 162 1.40 -4.44 16.20
C VAL A 162 0.72 -3.75 15.03
N THR A 163 1.48 -3.31 14.04
CA THR A 163 0.96 -2.66 12.84
C THR A 163 0.11 -3.62 12.00
N GLY A 164 0.58 -4.87 11.83
CA GLY A 164 -0.15 -5.91 11.11
C GLY A 164 -1.50 -6.24 11.76
N MET A 165 -1.56 -6.36 13.07
CA MET A 165 -2.81 -6.63 13.78
C MET A 165 -3.76 -5.43 13.80
N LEU A 166 -3.25 -4.20 13.74
CA LEU A 166 -4.09 -3.02 13.53
C LEU A 166 -4.71 -3.04 12.14
N THR A 167 -3.93 -3.40 11.12
CA THR A 167 -4.39 -3.54 9.74
C THR A 167 -5.52 -4.55 9.63
N ASP A 168 -5.29 -5.78 10.08
CA ASP A 168 -6.27 -6.86 10.05
C ASP A 168 -7.51 -6.54 10.88
N GLY A 169 -7.30 -6.06 12.13
CA GLY A 169 -8.36 -5.81 13.07
C GLY A 169 -9.28 -4.67 12.64
N LEU A 170 -8.74 -3.52 12.20
CA LEU A 170 -9.54 -2.37 11.78
C LEU A 170 -10.25 -2.64 10.44
N GLY A 171 -9.58 -3.27 9.48
CA GLY A 171 -10.20 -3.60 8.19
C GLY A 171 -11.36 -4.59 8.35
N LEU A 172 -11.16 -5.65 9.15
CA LEU A 172 -12.21 -6.62 9.46
C LEU A 172 -13.35 -6.00 10.27
N LEU A 173 -13.04 -5.15 11.24
CA LEU A 173 -14.00 -4.42 12.04
C LEU A 173 -14.91 -3.56 11.17
N GLY A 174 -14.32 -2.75 10.27
CA GLY A 174 -15.06 -1.83 9.42
C GLY A 174 -15.99 -2.55 8.45
N GLY A 175 -15.47 -3.52 7.69
CA GLY A 175 -16.25 -4.30 6.75
C GLY A 175 -17.39 -5.06 7.42
N THR A 176 -17.11 -5.72 8.56
CA THR A 176 -18.12 -6.49 9.32
C THR A 176 -19.18 -5.58 9.94
N LEU A 177 -18.79 -4.43 10.50
CA LEU A 177 -19.73 -3.49 11.12
C LEU A 177 -20.68 -2.89 10.08
N ILE A 178 -20.17 -2.49 8.91
CA ILE A 178 -21.00 -1.99 7.81
C ILE A 178 -21.99 -3.08 7.37
N PHE A 179 -21.53 -4.33 7.24
CA PHE A 179 -22.41 -5.44 6.88
C PHE A 179 -23.49 -5.69 7.94
N ILE A 180 -23.18 -5.64 9.23
CA ILE A 180 -24.16 -5.80 10.31
C ILE A 180 -25.24 -4.73 10.24
N ILE A 181 -24.89 -3.48 9.96
CA ILE A 181 -25.82 -2.34 9.93
C ILE A 181 -26.66 -2.35 8.65
N PHE A 182 -26.00 -2.46 7.49
CA PHE A 182 -26.64 -2.28 6.18
C PHE A 182 -27.07 -3.59 5.51
N GLY A 183 -26.59 -4.76 5.95
CA GLY A 183 -26.94 -6.06 5.39
C GLY A 183 -26.67 -6.12 3.88
N VAL A 184 -27.69 -6.50 3.10
CA VAL A 184 -27.60 -6.56 1.62
C VAL A 184 -27.43 -5.20 0.95
N ALA A 185 -27.72 -4.10 1.62
CA ALA A 185 -27.46 -2.75 1.15
C ALA A 185 -26.02 -2.28 1.45
N SER A 186 -25.19 -3.12 2.06
CA SER A 186 -23.80 -2.78 2.39
C SER A 186 -22.92 -2.35 1.20
N PRO A 187 -23.09 -2.84 -0.04
CA PRO A 187 -22.33 -2.35 -1.18
C PRO A 187 -22.34 -0.83 -1.34
N ASP A 188 -23.50 -0.21 -1.20
CA ASP A 188 -23.68 1.24 -1.36
C ASP A 188 -22.87 2.07 -0.34
N THR A 189 -22.65 1.52 0.86
CA THR A 189 -21.90 2.17 1.95
C THR A 189 -20.43 1.74 1.98
N LEU A 190 -20.12 0.49 1.65
CA LEU A 190 -18.76 -0.04 1.57
C LEU A 190 -17.87 0.72 0.57
N LEU A 191 -18.46 1.25 -0.50
CA LEU A 191 -17.74 2.12 -1.44
C LEU A 191 -17.16 3.35 -0.75
N GLY A 192 -17.90 3.94 0.19
CA GLY A 192 -17.39 5.04 1.02
C GLY A 192 -16.22 4.60 1.88
N PHE A 193 -16.34 3.43 2.55
CA PHE A 193 -15.28 2.86 3.39
C PHE A 193 -13.99 2.63 2.57
N GLY A 194 -14.07 1.88 1.48
CA GLY A 194 -12.94 1.61 0.60
C GLY A 194 -12.31 2.88 0.04
N PHE A 195 -13.10 3.87 -0.40
CA PHE A 195 -12.56 5.12 -0.92
C PHE A 195 -11.86 5.95 0.16
N GLY A 196 -12.36 5.94 1.39
CA GLY A 196 -11.74 6.64 2.52
C GLY A 196 -10.35 6.09 2.84
N GLY A 197 -10.23 4.76 2.97
CA GLY A 197 -8.96 4.09 3.21
C GLY A 197 -7.95 4.30 2.09
N THR A 198 -8.42 4.16 0.85
CA THR A 198 -7.60 4.29 -0.36
C THR A 198 -7.06 5.70 -0.59
N LEU A 199 -7.91 6.72 -0.43
CA LEU A 199 -7.49 8.11 -0.61
C LEU A 199 -6.43 8.50 0.42
N LEU A 200 -6.60 8.04 1.65
CA LEU A 200 -5.64 8.33 2.71
C LEU A 200 -4.33 7.56 2.52
N ALA A 201 -4.40 6.30 2.12
CA ALA A 201 -3.23 5.51 1.78
C ALA A 201 -2.41 6.16 0.65
N LEU A 202 -3.08 6.71 -0.38
CA LEU A 202 -2.40 7.49 -1.43
C LEU A 202 -1.61 8.66 -0.84
N PHE A 203 -2.22 9.44 0.04
CA PHE A 203 -1.53 10.59 0.67
C PHE A 203 -0.38 10.16 1.56
N MET A 204 -0.54 9.11 2.35
CA MET A 204 0.51 8.63 3.24
C MET A 204 1.66 7.99 2.46
N ARG A 205 1.35 7.20 1.42
CA ARG A 205 2.36 6.52 0.62
C ARG A 205 3.17 7.48 -0.25
N VAL A 206 2.49 8.39 -0.95
CA VAL A 206 3.15 9.39 -1.80
C VAL A 206 3.92 10.40 -0.96
N GLY A 207 3.30 10.96 0.07
CA GLY A 207 3.93 11.96 0.94
C GLY A 207 5.10 11.38 1.71
N GLY A 208 4.94 10.20 2.29
CA GLY A 208 6.00 9.50 3.00
C GLY A 208 7.17 9.13 2.08
N GLY A 209 6.89 8.60 0.88
CA GLY A 209 7.91 8.25 -0.10
C GLY A 209 8.70 9.46 -0.62
N ILE A 210 8.04 10.60 -0.92
CA ILE A 210 8.74 11.83 -1.32
C ILE A 210 9.61 12.34 -0.16
N TYR A 211 9.11 12.29 1.07
CA TYR A 211 9.84 12.74 2.24
C TYR A 211 11.11 11.91 2.45
N THR A 212 10.97 10.58 2.60
CA THR A 212 12.08 9.69 2.91
C THR A 212 13.15 9.74 1.82
N LYS A 213 12.78 9.66 0.55
CA LYS A 213 13.77 9.64 -0.53
C LYS A 213 14.36 11.00 -0.88
N ALA A 214 13.74 12.09 -0.49
CA ALA A 214 14.36 13.39 -0.54
C ALA A 214 15.47 13.52 0.52
N ALA A 215 15.25 13.00 1.72
CA ALA A 215 16.22 13.00 2.81
C ALA A 215 17.40 12.07 2.49
N ASP A 216 17.13 10.83 2.10
CA ASP A 216 18.10 9.79 1.77
C ASP A 216 19.01 10.21 0.60
N VAL A 217 18.44 10.55 -0.57
CA VAL A 217 19.22 11.02 -1.73
C VAL A 217 20.04 12.27 -1.38
N GLY A 218 19.46 13.19 -0.59
CA GLY A 218 20.16 14.39 -0.12
C GLY A 218 21.32 14.08 0.83
N ALA A 219 21.13 13.12 1.74
CA ALA A 219 22.14 12.65 2.67
C ALA A 219 23.28 11.94 1.95
N ASP A 220 22.95 11.05 1.02
CA ASP A 220 23.91 10.23 0.28
C ASP A 220 24.79 11.04 -0.68
N LEU A 221 24.18 11.92 -1.49
CA LEU A 221 24.96 12.71 -2.46
C LEU A 221 25.99 13.59 -1.79
N VAL A 222 25.65 14.28 -0.71
CA VAL A 222 26.58 15.20 -0.04
C VAL A 222 27.46 14.48 0.98
N GLY A 223 26.85 13.60 1.79
CA GLY A 223 27.58 12.88 2.84
C GLY A 223 28.55 11.84 2.30
N LYS A 224 28.04 10.88 1.53
CA LYS A 224 28.86 9.75 1.05
C LYS A 224 29.70 10.11 -0.16
N VAL A 225 29.11 10.76 -1.19
CA VAL A 225 29.78 10.99 -2.47
C VAL A 225 30.68 12.21 -2.43
N GLU A 226 30.22 13.37 -1.92
CA GLU A 226 31.01 14.61 -1.91
C GLU A 226 32.00 14.70 -0.72
N ALA A 227 31.52 14.41 0.51
CA ALA A 227 32.31 14.58 1.72
C ALA A 227 33.01 13.29 2.19
N GLY A 228 32.73 12.13 1.58
CA GLY A 228 33.34 10.85 1.94
C GLY A 228 33.04 10.41 3.39
N LEU A 229 31.90 10.84 3.95
CA LEU A 229 31.47 10.47 5.28
C LEU A 229 30.86 9.07 5.29
N PRO A 230 30.95 8.33 6.41
CA PRO A 230 30.17 7.11 6.60
C PRO A 230 28.67 7.38 6.46
N GLU A 231 27.91 6.34 6.17
CA GLU A 231 26.44 6.32 6.31
C GLU A 231 26.09 6.67 7.75
N ASP A 232 24.98 7.36 7.98
CA ASP A 232 24.52 7.78 9.31
C ASP A 232 25.52 8.58 10.18
N ASP A 233 26.43 9.34 9.54
CA ASP A 233 27.36 10.17 10.30
C ASP A 233 26.63 11.39 10.92
N GLU A 234 26.82 11.59 12.22
CA GLU A 234 26.19 12.68 13.00
C GLU A 234 26.48 14.10 12.49
N ARG A 235 27.51 14.29 11.66
CA ARG A 235 27.83 15.57 11.03
C ARG A 235 26.89 15.93 9.89
N ASN A 236 26.21 14.95 9.30
CA ASN A 236 25.26 15.18 8.22
C ASN A 236 23.88 15.56 8.75
N ALA A 237 23.42 16.78 8.46
CA ALA A 237 22.15 17.28 8.93
C ALA A 237 20.93 16.49 8.40
N ALA A 238 21.09 15.77 7.27
CA ALA A 238 20.00 15.02 6.68
C ALA A 238 19.81 13.63 7.30
N VAL A 239 20.77 13.08 8.07
CA VAL A 239 20.67 11.73 8.65
C VAL A 239 19.44 11.56 9.54
N VAL A 240 19.15 12.53 10.42
CA VAL A 240 17.93 12.44 11.25
C VAL A 240 16.66 12.56 10.40
N ALA A 241 16.68 13.37 9.34
CA ALA A 241 15.54 13.46 8.41
C ALA A 241 15.33 12.14 7.67
N ASP A 242 16.39 11.42 7.33
CA ASP A 242 16.36 10.10 6.70
C ASP A 242 15.77 9.04 7.64
N LEU A 243 16.29 8.91 8.85
CA LEU A 243 15.74 8.02 9.89
C LEU A 243 14.26 8.32 10.25
N VAL A 244 13.84 9.59 10.20
CA VAL A 244 12.42 9.96 10.29
C VAL A 244 11.67 9.48 9.05
N GLY A 245 12.28 9.64 7.87
CA GLY A 245 11.72 9.27 6.59
C GLY A 245 11.32 7.80 6.49
N ASP A 246 12.19 6.89 6.92
CA ASP A 246 11.91 5.45 6.92
C ASP A 246 10.70 5.10 7.79
N ASN A 247 10.58 5.72 8.97
CA ASN A 247 9.38 5.53 9.80
C ASN A 247 8.11 6.08 9.14
N VAL A 248 8.22 7.19 8.40
CA VAL A 248 7.08 7.84 7.71
C VAL A 248 6.74 7.15 6.40
N GLY A 249 7.72 6.87 5.54
CA GLY A 249 7.54 6.30 4.21
C GLY A 249 7.29 4.81 4.24
N ASP A 250 8.19 4.08 4.89
CA ASP A 250 8.19 2.63 4.85
C ASP A 250 7.32 2.00 5.95
N CYS A 251 7.24 2.58 7.17
CA CYS A 251 6.32 2.04 8.17
C CYS A 251 4.90 2.56 7.99
N ALA A 252 4.70 3.89 7.98
CA ALA A 252 3.34 4.44 7.92
C ALA A 252 2.72 4.33 6.51
N GLY A 253 3.49 4.68 5.47
CA GLY A 253 3.01 4.66 4.09
C GLY A 253 2.69 3.26 3.59
N MET A 254 3.58 2.27 3.84
CA MET A 254 3.35 0.87 3.46
C MET A 254 2.20 0.24 4.24
N ALA A 255 2.14 0.46 5.56
CA ALA A 255 1.06 -0.08 6.37
C ALA A 255 -0.32 0.42 5.89
N ALA A 256 -0.44 1.70 5.53
CA ALA A 256 -1.65 2.26 4.95
C ALA A 256 -1.98 1.67 3.57
N ASP A 257 -0.98 1.43 2.71
CA ASP A 257 -1.13 0.81 1.38
C ASP A 257 -1.63 -0.64 1.48
N ILE A 258 -1.08 -1.44 2.40
CA ILE A 258 -1.54 -2.81 2.62
C ILE A 258 -2.91 -2.84 3.29
N PHE A 259 -3.18 -1.93 4.25
CA PHE A 259 -4.52 -1.75 4.85
C PHE A 259 -5.56 -1.49 3.78
N GLU A 260 -5.29 -0.58 2.86
CA GLU A 260 -6.15 -0.27 1.74
C GLU A 260 -6.43 -1.51 0.87
N SER A 261 -5.39 -2.29 0.50
CA SER A 261 -5.56 -3.52 -0.27
C SER A 261 -6.43 -4.54 0.46
N TYR A 262 -6.24 -4.67 1.78
CA TYR A 262 -7.04 -5.53 2.64
C TYR A 262 -8.51 -5.10 2.66
N GLU A 263 -8.77 -3.81 2.84
CA GLU A 263 -10.09 -3.21 2.87
C GLU A 263 -10.81 -3.34 1.52
N VAL A 264 -10.15 -2.94 0.44
CA VAL A 264 -10.73 -2.94 -0.92
C VAL A 264 -11.08 -4.36 -1.41
N THR A 265 -10.30 -5.37 -1.04
CA THR A 265 -10.64 -6.77 -1.37
C THR A 265 -11.87 -7.24 -0.59
N ILE A 266 -12.08 -6.81 0.65
CA ILE A 266 -13.33 -7.07 1.38
C ILE A 266 -14.49 -6.37 0.65
N VAL A 267 -14.34 -5.08 0.34
CA VAL A 267 -15.37 -4.29 -0.34
C VAL A 267 -15.80 -4.94 -1.66
N SER A 268 -14.86 -5.23 -2.55
CA SER A 268 -15.16 -5.84 -3.86
C SER A 268 -15.78 -7.23 -3.73
N THR A 269 -15.30 -8.03 -2.79
CA THR A 269 -15.85 -9.38 -2.59
C THR A 269 -17.26 -9.34 -2.01
N LEU A 270 -17.56 -8.42 -1.09
CA LEU A 270 -18.90 -8.26 -0.56
C LEU A 270 -19.87 -7.71 -1.61
N ILE A 271 -19.43 -6.79 -2.48
CA ILE A 271 -20.25 -6.31 -3.61
C ILE A 271 -20.65 -7.48 -4.51
N LEU A 272 -19.67 -8.28 -4.96
CA LEU A 272 -19.93 -9.43 -5.81
C LEU A 272 -20.70 -10.54 -5.08
N GLY A 273 -20.45 -10.74 -3.79
CA GLY A 273 -21.19 -11.66 -2.94
C GLY A 273 -22.68 -11.30 -2.80
N VAL A 274 -23.00 -10.01 -2.70
CA VAL A 274 -24.40 -9.55 -2.71
C VAL A 274 -25.07 -9.81 -4.06
N VAL A 275 -24.34 -9.64 -5.19
CA VAL A 275 -24.88 -10.00 -6.51
C VAL A 275 -25.21 -11.50 -6.58
N LEU A 276 -24.32 -12.36 -6.10
CA LEU A 276 -24.59 -13.80 -6.04
C LEU A 276 -25.74 -14.13 -5.09
N TYR A 277 -25.82 -13.45 -3.94
CA TYR A 277 -26.95 -13.59 -3.01
C TYR A 277 -28.29 -13.25 -3.68
N THR A 278 -28.37 -12.20 -4.50
CA THR A 278 -29.61 -11.88 -5.22
C THR A 278 -30.02 -12.94 -6.24
N MET A 279 -29.05 -13.72 -6.75
CA MET A 279 -29.28 -14.82 -7.69
C MET A 279 -29.63 -16.14 -7.00
N THR A 280 -29.01 -16.44 -5.86
CA THR A 280 -29.10 -17.76 -5.20
C THR A 280 -29.88 -17.75 -3.91
N HIS A 281 -30.08 -16.58 -3.30
CA HIS A 281 -30.64 -16.38 -1.96
C HIS A 281 -29.81 -17.02 -0.82
N GLU A 282 -28.51 -17.33 -1.08
CA GLU A 282 -27.59 -17.91 -0.10
C GLU A 282 -26.65 -16.83 0.48
N LEU A 283 -26.72 -16.59 1.78
CA LEU A 283 -25.85 -15.64 2.49
C LEU A 283 -24.41 -16.11 2.61
N SER A 284 -24.15 -17.36 2.33
CA SER A 284 -22.82 -17.96 2.36
C SER A 284 -21.82 -17.21 1.47
N TRP A 285 -22.24 -16.66 0.32
CA TRP A 285 -21.41 -15.83 -0.56
C TRP A 285 -20.87 -14.55 0.08
N ILE A 286 -21.52 -14.06 1.14
CA ILE A 286 -21.13 -12.86 1.88
C ILE A 286 -20.41 -13.22 3.17
N VAL A 287 -20.88 -14.24 3.89
CA VAL A 287 -20.34 -14.61 5.20
C VAL A 287 -19.00 -15.35 5.09
N PHE A 288 -18.83 -16.17 4.06
CA PHE A 288 -17.60 -16.95 3.86
C PHE A 288 -16.33 -16.07 3.72
N PRO A 289 -16.30 -15.01 2.90
CA PRO A 289 -15.16 -14.09 2.85
C PRO A 289 -14.78 -13.50 4.21
N LEU A 290 -15.77 -13.13 5.01
CA LEU A 290 -15.55 -12.58 6.35
C LEU A 290 -14.94 -13.63 7.30
N LEU A 291 -15.42 -14.89 7.24
CA LEU A 291 -14.84 -16.01 8.00
C LEU A 291 -13.38 -16.28 7.60
N VAL A 292 -13.08 -16.25 6.30
CA VAL A 292 -11.71 -16.42 5.79
C VAL A 292 -10.78 -15.36 6.38
N ARG A 293 -11.22 -14.10 6.41
CA ARG A 293 -10.47 -13.00 7.02
C ARG A 293 -10.26 -13.19 8.52
N GLY A 294 -11.32 -13.59 9.25
CA GLY A 294 -11.22 -13.90 10.68
C GLY A 294 -10.20 -15.01 10.99
N ILE A 295 -10.21 -16.08 10.20
CA ILE A 295 -9.22 -17.16 10.31
C ILE A 295 -7.80 -16.65 10.08
N GLY A 296 -7.62 -15.73 9.09
CA GLY A 296 -6.34 -15.10 8.80
C GLY A 296 -5.77 -14.35 10.01
N VAL A 297 -6.59 -13.58 10.72
CA VAL A 297 -6.19 -12.90 11.97
C VAL A 297 -5.67 -13.92 13.00
N LEU A 298 -6.41 -14.99 13.24
CA LEU A 298 -6.02 -16.01 14.23
C LEU A 298 -4.74 -16.75 13.86
N SER A 299 -4.60 -17.14 12.60
CA SER A 299 -3.39 -17.83 12.12
C SER A 299 -2.16 -16.93 12.13
N SER A 300 -2.30 -15.63 11.82
CA SER A 300 -1.23 -14.64 11.92
C SER A 300 -0.73 -14.47 13.36
N ILE A 301 -1.62 -14.49 14.34
CA ILE A 301 -1.26 -14.48 15.77
C ILE A 301 -0.40 -15.70 16.12
N ILE A 302 -0.79 -16.89 15.67
CA ILE A 302 -0.01 -18.13 15.91
C ILE A 302 1.38 -18.03 15.28
N GLY A 303 1.46 -17.57 14.03
CA GLY A 303 2.72 -17.39 13.31
C GLY A 303 3.70 -16.46 14.02
N THR A 304 3.21 -15.39 14.64
CA THR A 304 4.05 -14.44 15.38
C THR A 304 4.83 -15.10 16.51
N TYR A 305 4.26 -16.09 17.20
CA TYR A 305 4.95 -16.81 18.28
C TYR A 305 6.01 -17.80 17.80
N LEU A 306 6.00 -18.17 16.54
CA LEU A 306 6.99 -19.06 15.95
C LEU A 306 8.27 -18.34 15.53
N VAL A 307 8.23 -17.00 15.41
CA VAL A 307 9.40 -16.19 15.12
C VAL A 307 10.27 -16.07 16.37
N LYS A 308 11.34 -16.87 16.39
CA LYS A 308 12.32 -16.94 17.49
C LYS A 308 13.71 -17.00 16.87
N GLY A 309 14.59 -16.08 17.25
CA GLY A 309 16.00 -16.19 16.87
C GLY A 309 16.64 -17.39 17.58
N ASP A 310 17.55 -18.07 16.91
CA ASP A 310 18.37 -19.12 17.52
C ASP A 310 19.34 -18.52 18.54
N LYS A 311 19.80 -19.37 19.49
CA LYS A 311 20.72 -18.91 20.54
C LYS A 311 22.17 -18.80 20.04
N ASP A 312 22.51 -19.45 18.93
CA ASP A 312 23.87 -19.44 18.37
C ASP A 312 24.01 -18.32 17.32
N PRO A 313 24.95 -17.36 17.50
CA PRO A 313 25.17 -16.27 16.55
C PRO A 313 25.64 -16.70 15.15
N LYS A 314 26.15 -17.92 15.01
CA LYS A 314 26.72 -18.40 13.74
C LYS A 314 25.69 -18.94 12.75
N ASP A 315 24.49 -19.36 13.23
CA ASP A 315 23.38 -19.89 12.42
C ASP A 315 22.16 -18.96 12.42
N ASN A 316 22.32 -17.69 12.76
CA ASN A 316 21.25 -16.72 12.93
C ASN A 316 20.69 -16.25 11.59
N ASP A 317 19.80 -17.01 11.01
CA ASP A 317 19.00 -16.64 9.86
C ASP A 317 17.61 -16.13 10.33
N ALA A 318 17.51 -14.80 10.51
CA ALA A 318 16.25 -14.14 10.88
C ALA A 318 15.16 -14.41 9.84
N LEU A 319 15.50 -14.38 8.54
CA LEU A 319 14.57 -14.64 7.45
C LEU A 319 13.97 -16.04 7.53
N LYS A 320 14.78 -17.06 7.85
CA LYS A 320 14.30 -18.44 8.04
C LYS A 320 13.30 -18.56 9.19
N SER A 321 13.54 -17.84 10.29
CA SER A 321 12.62 -17.81 11.44
C SER A 321 11.31 -17.12 11.09
N ILE A 322 11.37 -16.01 10.38
CA ILE A 322 10.20 -15.24 9.90
C ILE A 322 9.39 -16.09 8.92
N ASN A 323 10.03 -16.69 7.92
CA ASN A 323 9.38 -17.55 6.92
C ASN A 323 8.71 -18.77 7.57
N LYS A 324 9.32 -19.37 8.60
CA LYS A 324 8.68 -20.47 9.35
C LYS A 324 7.35 -20.02 9.96
N GLY A 325 7.28 -18.83 10.54
CA GLY A 325 6.03 -18.26 11.06
C GLY A 325 5.00 -18.09 9.96
N PHE A 326 5.39 -17.49 8.83
CA PHE A 326 4.53 -17.21 7.68
C PHE A 326 3.95 -18.50 7.07
N TYR A 327 4.80 -19.48 6.71
CA TYR A 327 4.33 -20.73 6.08
C TYR A 327 3.48 -21.58 7.03
N THR A 328 3.75 -21.54 8.34
CA THR A 328 2.89 -22.23 9.31
C THR A 328 1.51 -21.58 9.40
N SER A 329 1.44 -20.24 9.39
CA SER A 329 0.17 -19.51 9.34
C SER A 329 -0.60 -19.84 8.06
N ALA A 330 0.08 -19.91 6.91
CA ALA A 330 -0.52 -20.30 5.63
C ALA A 330 -1.12 -21.71 5.69
N ALA A 331 -0.36 -22.68 6.21
CA ALA A 331 -0.82 -24.06 6.32
C ALA A 331 -2.05 -24.19 7.24
N ILE A 332 -2.03 -23.52 8.40
CA ILE A 332 -3.18 -23.50 9.34
C ILE A 332 -4.41 -22.88 8.64
N SER A 333 -4.22 -21.77 7.94
CA SER A 333 -5.30 -21.08 7.21
C SER A 333 -5.93 -21.99 6.16
N ILE A 334 -5.13 -22.66 5.32
CA ILE A 334 -5.61 -23.57 4.28
C ILE A 334 -6.46 -24.69 4.88
N VAL A 335 -6.00 -25.31 5.97
CA VAL A 335 -6.75 -26.37 6.65
C VAL A 335 -8.10 -25.87 7.17
N LEU A 336 -8.09 -24.70 7.86
CA LEU A 336 -9.32 -24.13 8.41
C LEU A 336 -10.28 -23.67 7.31
N PHE A 337 -9.79 -23.12 6.20
CA PHE A 337 -10.63 -22.78 5.03
C PHE A 337 -11.28 -24.01 4.41
N GLY A 338 -10.53 -25.10 4.30
CA GLY A 338 -11.08 -26.37 3.83
C GLY A 338 -12.21 -26.87 4.72
N LEU A 339 -12.04 -26.80 6.05
CA LEU A 339 -13.09 -27.19 7.00
C LEU A 339 -14.32 -26.29 6.88
N VAL A 340 -14.16 -24.95 6.82
CA VAL A 340 -15.30 -24.03 6.66
C VAL A 340 -15.98 -24.24 5.31
N SER A 341 -15.24 -24.44 4.24
CA SER A 341 -15.82 -24.73 2.92
C SER A 341 -16.60 -26.04 2.91
N MET A 342 -16.05 -27.09 3.53
CA MET A 342 -16.70 -28.42 3.58
C MET A 342 -17.96 -28.44 4.44
N PHE A 343 -17.94 -27.80 5.61
CA PHE A 343 -19.03 -27.92 6.58
C PHE A 343 -20.08 -26.80 6.47
N TYR A 344 -19.71 -25.63 5.91
CA TYR A 344 -20.63 -24.50 5.81
C TYR A 344 -21.03 -24.18 4.38
N LEU A 345 -20.04 -23.94 3.50
CA LEU A 345 -20.32 -23.48 2.14
C LEU A 345 -20.83 -24.62 1.25
N HIS A 346 -20.45 -25.86 1.53
CA HIS A 346 -20.67 -27.05 0.69
C HIS A 346 -20.23 -26.85 -0.77
N GLU A 347 -19.27 -25.93 -1.00
CA GLU A 347 -18.80 -25.48 -2.29
C GLU A 347 -17.26 -25.39 -2.30
N TRP A 348 -16.62 -26.25 -3.10
CA TRP A 348 -15.17 -26.35 -3.15
C TRP A 348 -14.47 -25.25 -3.97
N ARG A 349 -15.21 -24.59 -4.90
CA ARG A 349 -14.65 -23.58 -5.82
C ARG A 349 -14.15 -22.35 -5.09
N SER A 350 -14.92 -21.84 -4.14
CA SER A 350 -14.52 -20.70 -3.32
C SER A 350 -13.28 -21.02 -2.48
N PHE A 351 -13.18 -22.24 -1.93
CA PHE A 351 -11.97 -22.72 -1.24
C PHE A 351 -10.75 -22.75 -2.17
N LEU A 352 -10.88 -23.33 -3.35
CA LEU A 352 -9.77 -23.36 -4.32
C LEU A 352 -9.34 -21.96 -4.75
N SER A 353 -10.26 -21.01 -4.91
CA SER A 353 -9.93 -19.62 -5.23
C SER A 353 -9.10 -18.97 -4.11
N VAL A 354 -9.47 -19.18 -2.85
CA VAL A 354 -8.70 -18.69 -1.69
C VAL A 354 -7.29 -19.32 -1.65
N VAL A 355 -7.19 -20.64 -1.85
CA VAL A 355 -5.90 -21.35 -1.90
C VAL A 355 -5.03 -20.83 -3.06
N THR A 356 -5.63 -20.59 -4.22
CA THR A 356 -4.92 -20.01 -5.37
C THR A 356 -4.34 -18.63 -5.01
N GLY A 357 -5.05 -17.83 -4.20
CA GLY A 357 -4.53 -16.56 -3.69
C GLY A 357 -3.32 -16.70 -2.77
N ILE A 358 -3.31 -17.68 -1.88
CA ILE A 358 -2.14 -17.98 -1.03
C ILE A 358 -0.95 -18.43 -1.89
N ILE A 359 -1.21 -19.29 -2.89
CA ILE A 359 -0.17 -19.74 -3.84
C ILE A 359 0.39 -18.55 -4.61
N LEU A 360 -0.47 -17.62 -5.05
CA LEU A 360 -0.03 -16.39 -5.71
C LEU A 360 0.90 -15.57 -4.83
N ALA A 361 0.54 -15.35 -3.56
CA ALA A 361 1.39 -14.62 -2.61
C ALA A 361 2.78 -15.26 -2.52
N ILE A 362 2.85 -16.57 -2.30
CA ILE A 362 4.12 -17.32 -2.23
C ILE A 362 4.91 -17.23 -3.54
N ALA A 363 4.24 -17.33 -4.68
CA ALA A 363 4.91 -17.25 -5.98
C ALA A 363 5.51 -15.87 -6.26
N LEU A 364 4.79 -14.79 -5.89
CA LEU A 364 5.30 -13.43 -6.01
C LEU A 364 6.47 -13.17 -5.06
N ASP A 365 6.43 -13.71 -3.83
CA ASP A 365 7.54 -13.66 -2.88
C ASP A 365 8.80 -14.30 -3.47
N GLU A 366 8.70 -15.54 -3.97
CA GLU A 366 9.85 -16.27 -4.49
C GLU A 366 10.40 -15.64 -5.80
N ILE A 367 9.52 -15.09 -6.67
CA ILE A 367 9.96 -14.35 -7.87
C ILE A 367 10.70 -13.08 -7.45
N THR A 368 10.11 -12.28 -6.55
CA THR A 368 10.75 -11.05 -6.08
C THR A 368 12.09 -11.33 -5.44
N LYS A 369 12.15 -12.32 -4.55
CA LYS A 369 13.38 -12.78 -3.89
C LYS A 369 14.44 -13.21 -4.91
N HIS A 370 14.06 -13.98 -5.94
CA HIS A 370 15.02 -14.40 -6.97
C HIS A 370 15.70 -13.22 -7.68
N PHE A 371 14.96 -12.14 -7.95
CA PHE A 371 15.51 -10.98 -8.67
C PHE A 371 16.14 -9.91 -7.79
N THR A 372 15.84 -9.87 -6.49
CA THR A 372 16.26 -8.78 -5.60
C THR A 372 17.18 -9.23 -4.44
N ASP A 373 17.29 -10.51 -4.10
CA ASP A 373 18.12 -10.98 -3.01
C ASP A 373 19.59 -11.19 -3.48
N GLY A 374 20.54 -10.70 -2.70
CA GLY A 374 21.98 -10.76 -2.97
C GLY A 374 22.59 -12.17 -3.13
N HIS A 375 21.89 -13.20 -2.64
CA HIS A 375 22.34 -14.60 -2.81
C HIS A 375 22.09 -15.15 -4.22
N TYR A 376 21.20 -14.52 -5.02
CA TYR A 376 20.83 -15.01 -6.34
C TYR A 376 21.65 -14.38 -7.46
N ARG A 377 21.64 -15.05 -8.61
CA ARG A 377 22.40 -14.66 -9.79
C ARG A 377 22.12 -13.24 -10.29
N PRO A 378 20.86 -12.75 -10.38
CA PRO A 378 20.58 -11.41 -10.90
C PRO A 378 21.33 -10.31 -10.15
N VAL A 379 21.27 -10.29 -8.81
CA VAL A 379 21.93 -9.29 -7.98
C VAL A 379 23.46 -9.42 -8.06
N LYS A 380 24.00 -10.65 -8.06
CA LYS A 380 25.44 -10.90 -8.25
C LYS A 380 25.94 -10.41 -9.60
N GLU A 381 25.15 -10.53 -10.67
CA GLU A 381 25.53 -10.00 -11.98
C GLU A 381 25.47 -8.47 -12.01
N ILE A 382 24.50 -7.83 -11.34
CA ILE A 382 24.47 -6.37 -11.18
C ILE A 382 25.73 -5.91 -10.44
N ALA A 383 26.02 -6.51 -9.28
CA ALA A 383 27.22 -6.22 -8.50
C ALA A 383 28.52 -6.45 -9.31
N ARG A 384 28.59 -7.47 -10.16
CA ARG A 384 29.73 -7.71 -11.04
C ARG A 384 29.94 -6.58 -12.06
N ASN A 385 28.84 -6.00 -12.56
CA ASN A 385 28.91 -4.93 -13.55
C ASN A 385 29.38 -3.60 -12.97
N SER A 386 29.42 -3.43 -11.62
CA SER A 386 30.00 -2.26 -10.97
C SER A 386 31.48 -2.07 -11.29
N LYS A 387 32.19 -3.17 -11.60
CA LYS A 387 33.64 -3.12 -12.01
C LYS A 387 33.87 -2.35 -13.31
N THR A 388 32.88 -2.24 -14.16
CA THR A 388 32.95 -1.50 -15.43
C THR A 388 32.31 -0.11 -15.32
N GLY A 389 31.78 0.24 -14.17
CA GLY A 389 31.22 1.55 -13.84
C GLY A 389 29.71 1.57 -13.61
N SER A 390 29.19 2.71 -13.18
CA SER A 390 27.80 2.89 -12.83
C SER A 390 26.83 2.69 -14.00
N ALA A 391 27.21 3.08 -15.22
CA ALA A 391 26.34 2.95 -16.40
C ALA A 391 25.98 1.49 -16.70
N THR A 392 26.94 0.59 -16.65
CA THR A 392 26.72 -0.85 -16.90
C THR A 392 25.96 -1.52 -15.77
N LEU A 393 26.17 -1.10 -14.55
CA LEU A 393 25.40 -1.54 -13.39
C LEU A 393 23.93 -1.12 -13.52
N ILE A 394 23.65 0.13 -13.86
CA ILE A 394 22.30 0.66 -14.06
C ILE A 394 21.59 -0.11 -15.20
N LEU A 395 22.23 -0.25 -16.36
CA LEU A 395 21.64 -0.99 -17.49
C LEU A 395 21.30 -2.44 -17.13
N LYS A 396 22.13 -3.10 -16.31
CA LYS A 396 21.87 -4.48 -15.90
C LYS A 396 20.68 -4.58 -14.96
N GLY A 397 20.52 -3.66 -14.03
CA GLY A 397 19.34 -3.61 -13.13
C GLY A 397 18.04 -3.26 -13.87
N LEU A 398 18.10 -2.35 -14.86
CA LEU A 398 16.96 -2.09 -15.75
C LEU A 398 16.52 -3.35 -16.48
N ALA A 399 17.45 -4.13 -17.02
CA ALA A 399 17.16 -5.37 -17.74
C ALA A 399 16.44 -6.38 -16.83
N TYR A 400 16.92 -6.59 -15.61
CA TYR A 400 16.26 -7.47 -14.64
C TYR A 400 14.95 -6.92 -14.12
N GLY A 401 14.79 -5.60 -14.00
CA GLY A 401 13.50 -4.98 -13.68
C GLY A 401 12.44 -5.23 -14.74
N PHE A 402 12.77 -5.18 -16.03
CA PHE A 402 11.87 -5.59 -17.10
C PHE A 402 11.51 -7.07 -16.99
N GLU A 403 12.48 -7.92 -16.70
CA GLU A 403 12.27 -9.38 -16.64
C GLU A 403 11.37 -9.75 -15.46
N VAL A 404 11.56 -9.21 -14.27
CA VAL A 404 10.68 -9.48 -13.11
C VAL A 404 9.25 -9.03 -13.36
N ALA A 405 9.04 -7.89 -14.06
CA ALA A 405 7.71 -7.44 -14.43
C ALA A 405 6.97 -8.44 -15.33
N VAL A 406 7.67 -9.09 -16.24
CA VAL A 406 7.11 -10.15 -17.09
C VAL A 406 6.66 -11.35 -16.26
N TRP A 407 7.56 -11.87 -15.41
CA TRP A 407 7.24 -13.09 -14.65
C TRP A 407 6.12 -12.88 -13.64
N GLN A 408 6.10 -11.76 -12.92
CA GLN A 408 5.00 -11.46 -11.99
C GLN A 408 3.68 -11.31 -12.73
N THR A 409 3.67 -10.63 -13.89
CA THR A 409 2.45 -10.48 -14.70
C THR A 409 1.92 -11.83 -15.20
N ILE A 410 2.81 -12.73 -15.64
CA ILE A 410 2.42 -14.09 -16.08
C ILE A 410 1.76 -14.85 -14.91
N VAL A 411 2.34 -14.81 -13.70
CA VAL A 411 1.77 -15.53 -12.55
C VAL A 411 0.42 -14.94 -12.15
N ILE A 412 0.24 -13.62 -12.19
CA ILE A 412 -1.06 -12.99 -11.95
C ILE A 412 -2.07 -13.42 -13.03
N ALA A 413 -1.68 -13.42 -14.30
CA ALA A 413 -2.55 -13.87 -15.39
C ALA A 413 -2.96 -15.36 -15.24
N LEU A 414 -2.01 -16.22 -14.85
CA LEU A 414 -2.30 -17.64 -14.55
C LEU A 414 -3.26 -17.80 -13.37
N THR A 415 -3.18 -16.92 -12.39
CA THR A 415 -4.09 -16.91 -11.24
C THR A 415 -5.53 -16.53 -11.65
N ILE A 416 -5.68 -15.52 -12.53
CA ILE A 416 -6.98 -15.16 -13.10
C ILE A 416 -7.52 -16.30 -13.98
N LEU A 417 -6.65 -16.94 -14.75
CA LEU A 417 -7.01 -18.14 -15.54
C LEU A 417 -7.45 -19.29 -14.63
N ALA A 418 -6.80 -19.51 -13.49
CA ALA A 418 -7.22 -20.50 -12.52
C ALA A 418 -8.64 -20.25 -12.01
N ALA A 419 -8.98 -18.99 -11.68
CA ALA A 419 -10.35 -18.63 -11.30
C ALA A 419 -11.37 -18.94 -12.42
N LEU A 420 -11.02 -18.66 -13.67
CA LEU A 420 -11.86 -19.00 -14.83
C LEU A 420 -12.05 -20.52 -14.98
N ILE A 421 -11.02 -21.31 -14.76
CA ILE A 421 -11.09 -22.78 -14.81
C ILE A 421 -11.92 -23.34 -13.66
N ILE A 422 -11.72 -22.81 -12.44
CA ILE A 422 -12.46 -23.23 -11.22
C ILE A 422 -13.96 -23.03 -11.43
N TYR A 423 -14.36 -21.91 -12.03
CA TYR A 423 -15.77 -21.57 -12.28
C TYR A 423 -16.21 -21.84 -13.72
N TRP A 424 -15.53 -22.75 -14.42
CA TRP A 424 -15.86 -23.09 -15.81
C TRP A 424 -17.33 -23.50 -15.95
N GLY A 425 -18.02 -22.92 -16.95
CA GLY A 425 -19.44 -23.19 -17.22
C GLY A 425 -20.41 -22.44 -16.29
N GLN A 426 -19.93 -21.63 -15.34
CA GLN A 426 -20.77 -20.76 -14.53
C GLN A 426 -20.92 -19.37 -15.18
N PRO A 427 -21.97 -18.60 -14.84
CA PRO A 427 -22.09 -17.21 -15.25
C PRO A 427 -20.86 -16.38 -14.86
N VAL A 428 -20.56 -15.34 -15.66
CA VAL A 428 -19.35 -14.48 -15.49
C VAL A 428 -19.21 -13.92 -14.06
N VAL A 429 -20.31 -13.62 -13.39
CA VAL A 429 -20.31 -13.11 -12.00
C VAL A 429 -19.61 -14.06 -11.03
N TYR A 430 -19.75 -15.39 -11.21
CA TYR A 430 -19.04 -16.37 -10.38
C TYR A 430 -17.53 -16.33 -10.61
N VAL A 431 -17.10 -16.14 -11.86
CA VAL A 431 -15.68 -15.99 -12.18
C VAL A 431 -15.10 -14.74 -11.55
N LEU A 432 -15.82 -13.61 -11.65
CA LEU A 432 -15.43 -12.34 -11.00
C LEU A 432 -15.35 -12.48 -9.48
N TYR A 433 -16.31 -13.18 -8.88
CA TYR A 433 -16.26 -13.52 -7.45
C TYR A 433 -15.07 -14.41 -7.11
N GLY A 434 -14.74 -15.39 -7.94
CA GLY A 434 -13.56 -16.25 -7.81
C GLY A 434 -12.26 -15.46 -7.78
N VAL A 435 -12.12 -14.46 -8.67
CA VAL A 435 -10.97 -13.55 -8.67
C VAL A 435 -10.93 -12.70 -7.40
N ALA A 436 -12.07 -12.21 -6.93
CA ALA A 436 -12.15 -11.48 -5.67
C ALA A 436 -11.77 -12.36 -4.47
N MET A 437 -12.22 -13.62 -4.45
CA MET A 437 -11.82 -14.60 -3.42
C MET A 437 -10.33 -14.94 -3.47
N THR A 438 -9.70 -14.90 -4.64
CA THR A 438 -8.23 -15.02 -4.76
C THR A 438 -7.55 -13.83 -4.06
N GLY A 439 -8.07 -12.61 -4.20
CA GLY A 439 -7.60 -11.43 -3.45
C GLY A 439 -7.76 -11.60 -1.93
N ILE A 440 -8.89 -12.15 -1.49
CA ILE A 440 -9.10 -12.52 -0.08
C ILE A 440 -8.04 -13.52 0.37
N GLY A 441 -7.78 -14.56 -0.40
CA GLY A 441 -6.76 -15.58 -0.11
C GLY A 441 -5.35 -15.01 0.00
N MET A 442 -4.94 -14.21 -0.98
CA MET A 442 -3.62 -13.57 -1.04
C MET A 442 -3.34 -12.70 0.19
N LEU A 443 -4.34 -11.97 0.65
CA LEU A 443 -4.24 -11.06 1.79
C LEU A 443 -4.74 -11.68 3.11
N THR A 444 -4.91 -12.99 3.19
CA THR A 444 -5.30 -13.67 4.43
C THR A 444 -4.25 -13.51 5.52
N LEU A 445 -2.98 -13.51 5.17
CA LEU A 445 -1.84 -13.39 6.09
C LEU A 445 -1.30 -11.95 6.16
N THR A 446 -2.16 -10.96 5.99
CA THR A 446 -1.76 -9.55 6.01
C THR A 446 -1.07 -9.17 7.31
N GLY A 447 -1.52 -9.68 8.45
CA GLY A 447 -0.86 -9.45 9.74
C GLY A 447 0.61 -9.84 9.75
N ASN A 448 0.95 -11.01 9.15
CA ASN A 448 2.34 -11.45 9.00
C ASN A 448 3.08 -10.64 7.92
N ASN A 449 2.46 -10.34 6.79
CA ASN A 449 3.08 -9.56 5.72
C ASN A 449 3.45 -8.15 6.19
N VAL A 450 2.55 -7.46 6.88
CA VAL A 450 2.82 -6.13 7.46
C VAL A 450 3.87 -6.21 8.56
N ALA A 451 3.88 -7.30 9.35
CA ALA A 451 4.93 -7.52 10.34
C ALA A 451 6.31 -7.67 9.71
N MET A 452 6.42 -8.41 8.60
CA MET A 452 7.65 -8.57 7.81
C MET A 452 8.09 -7.25 7.18
N ASP A 453 7.14 -6.48 6.66
CA ASP A 453 7.39 -5.20 6.03
C ASP A 453 7.92 -4.17 7.03
N ALA A 454 7.20 -3.96 8.13
CA ALA A 454 7.60 -3.01 9.17
C ALA A 454 8.88 -3.44 9.93
N PHE A 455 9.21 -4.74 9.93
CA PHE A 455 10.47 -5.24 10.50
C PHE A 455 11.69 -4.60 9.81
N GLY A 456 11.66 -4.43 8.50
CA GLY A 456 12.76 -3.86 7.72
C GLY A 456 13.16 -2.46 8.21
N PRO A 457 12.30 -1.44 8.10
CA PRO A 457 12.61 -0.08 8.54
C PRO A 457 12.87 0.02 10.05
N ILE A 458 12.31 -0.87 10.88
CA ILE A 458 12.65 -0.93 12.31
C ILE A 458 14.09 -1.39 12.52
N ALA A 459 14.55 -2.40 11.78
CA ALA A 459 15.91 -2.92 11.87
C ALA A 459 16.94 -1.92 11.34
N ASP A 460 16.64 -1.30 10.19
CA ASP A 460 17.43 -0.28 9.53
C ASP A 460 17.64 0.94 10.46
N ASN A 461 16.55 1.54 10.93
CA ASN A 461 16.62 2.64 11.89
C ASN A 461 17.27 2.28 13.23
N ALA A 462 17.13 1.03 13.69
CA ALA A 462 17.88 0.58 14.88
C ALA A 462 19.38 0.54 14.62
N ASN A 463 19.79 0.18 13.39
CA ASN A 463 21.16 0.22 12.94
C ASN A 463 21.69 1.66 12.93
N GLY A 464 20.98 2.63 12.36
CA GLY A 464 21.31 4.06 12.41
C GLY A 464 21.39 4.62 13.84
N VAL A 465 20.43 4.27 14.72
CA VAL A 465 20.51 4.63 16.15
C VAL A 465 21.78 4.06 16.79
N GLY A 466 22.15 2.84 16.45
CA GLY A 466 23.36 2.19 16.94
C GLY A 466 24.64 2.86 16.47
N GLU A 467 24.68 3.30 15.21
CA GLU A 467 25.80 4.03 14.61
C GLU A 467 25.99 5.39 15.27
N LEU A 468 24.95 6.19 15.32
CA LEU A 468 24.95 7.51 15.98
C LEU A 468 25.26 7.44 17.47
N SER A 469 24.97 6.31 18.12
CA SER A 469 25.23 6.08 19.55
C SER A 469 26.59 5.43 19.84
N HIS A 470 27.39 5.14 18.80
CA HIS A 470 28.70 4.50 18.89
C HIS A 470 28.69 3.19 19.67
N LEU A 471 27.75 2.28 19.33
CA LEU A 471 27.68 0.95 19.93
C LEU A 471 28.91 0.10 19.61
N ASP A 472 29.18 -0.88 20.48
CA ASP A 472 30.30 -1.81 20.28
C ASP A 472 30.14 -2.67 19.01
N LYS A 473 31.25 -3.30 18.60
CA LYS A 473 31.32 -4.08 17.35
C LYS A 473 30.37 -5.27 17.33
N GLU A 474 30.11 -5.90 18.48
CA GLU A 474 29.24 -7.08 18.52
C GLU A 474 27.77 -6.67 18.37
N ALA A 475 27.33 -5.60 19.06
CA ALA A 475 25.99 -5.04 18.90
C ALA A 475 25.77 -4.56 17.45
N ARG A 476 26.77 -3.90 16.86
CA ARG A 476 26.73 -3.48 15.45
C ARG A 476 26.55 -4.66 14.52
N ARG A 477 27.33 -5.73 14.70
CA ARG A 477 27.20 -6.96 13.89
C ARG A 477 25.81 -7.57 13.95
N ILE A 478 25.17 -7.55 15.14
CA ILE A 478 23.80 -8.02 15.29
C ILE A 478 22.83 -7.14 14.49
N MET A 479 23.01 -5.83 14.53
CA MET A 479 22.13 -4.90 13.81
C MET A 479 22.32 -4.98 12.31
N ASP A 480 23.56 -5.07 11.81
CA ASP A 480 23.86 -5.28 10.40
C ASP A 480 23.19 -6.55 9.86
N ALA A 481 23.19 -7.65 10.65
CA ALA A 481 22.50 -8.89 10.27
C ALA A 481 20.98 -8.76 10.23
N LEU A 482 20.39 -8.00 11.16
CA LEU A 482 18.94 -7.70 11.16
C LEU A 482 18.55 -6.79 10.01
N ASP A 483 19.36 -5.76 9.73
CA ASP A 483 19.14 -4.84 8.62
C ASP A 483 19.25 -5.54 7.26
N ALA A 484 20.25 -6.38 7.04
CA ALA A 484 20.34 -7.20 5.83
C ALA A 484 19.11 -8.09 5.60
N THR A 485 18.57 -8.67 6.69
CA THR A 485 17.29 -9.40 6.63
C THR A 485 16.13 -8.46 6.33
N GLY A 486 16.13 -7.27 6.93
CA GLY A 486 15.12 -6.23 6.76
C GLY A 486 14.99 -5.79 5.31
N ASN A 487 16.10 -5.59 4.61
CA ASN A 487 16.09 -5.22 3.19
C ASN A 487 15.49 -6.32 2.29
N THR A 488 15.81 -7.58 2.61
CA THR A 488 15.20 -8.72 1.89
C THR A 488 13.70 -8.77 2.15
N THR A 489 13.23 -8.62 3.40
CA THR A 489 11.80 -8.63 3.71
C THR A 489 11.06 -7.43 3.09
N LYS A 490 11.63 -6.22 3.11
CA LYS A 490 11.09 -5.03 2.42
C LYS A 490 10.88 -5.29 0.91
N ALA A 491 11.85 -5.92 0.24
CA ALA A 491 11.74 -6.22 -1.18
C ALA A 491 10.62 -7.23 -1.46
N ILE A 492 10.54 -8.31 -0.68
CA ILE A 492 9.53 -9.37 -0.79
C ILE A 492 8.13 -8.80 -0.59
N THR A 493 7.89 -8.06 0.49
CA THR A 493 6.58 -7.51 0.84
C THR A 493 6.08 -6.47 -0.16
N LYS A 494 6.98 -5.70 -0.79
CA LYS A 494 6.64 -4.80 -1.90
C LYS A 494 6.09 -5.57 -3.11
N GLY A 495 6.67 -6.72 -3.45
CA GLY A 495 6.17 -7.59 -4.52
C GLY A 495 4.74 -8.09 -4.26
N VAL A 496 4.46 -8.54 -3.03
CA VAL A 496 3.10 -8.94 -2.61
C VAL A 496 2.15 -7.77 -2.59
N ALA A 497 2.57 -6.60 -2.09
CA ALA A 497 1.74 -5.40 -2.05
C ALA A 497 1.31 -4.97 -3.46
N ILE A 498 2.23 -4.96 -4.44
CA ILE A 498 1.91 -4.65 -5.85
C ILE A 498 0.95 -5.70 -6.43
N GLY A 499 1.23 -6.99 -6.25
CA GLY A 499 0.37 -8.05 -6.75
C GLY A 499 -1.03 -8.04 -6.14
N SER A 500 -1.14 -7.74 -4.84
CA SER A 500 -2.43 -7.61 -4.14
C SER A 500 -3.23 -6.42 -4.66
N ALA A 501 -2.56 -5.30 -4.94
CA ALA A 501 -3.19 -4.12 -5.53
C ALA A 501 -3.78 -4.42 -6.91
N VAL A 502 -3.10 -5.23 -7.71
CA VAL A 502 -3.58 -5.65 -9.04
C VAL A 502 -4.81 -6.56 -8.92
N ILE A 503 -4.77 -7.58 -8.09
CA ILE A 503 -5.92 -8.48 -7.89
C ILE A 503 -7.10 -7.70 -7.30
N ALA A 504 -6.87 -6.78 -6.35
CA ALA A 504 -7.91 -5.89 -5.83
C ALA A 504 -8.51 -5.00 -6.93
N ALA A 505 -7.66 -4.43 -7.79
CA ALA A 505 -8.12 -3.60 -8.92
C ALA A 505 -8.91 -4.40 -9.96
N VAL A 506 -8.49 -5.64 -10.28
CA VAL A 506 -9.26 -6.54 -11.17
C VAL A 506 -10.60 -6.93 -10.54
N SER A 507 -10.63 -7.14 -9.23
CA SER A 507 -11.87 -7.42 -8.49
C SER A 507 -12.81 -6.21 -8.49
N LEU A 508 -12.28 -5.00 -8.27
CA LEU A 508 -13.05 -3.75 -8.39
C LEU A 508 -13.55 -3.51 -9.81
N PHE A 509 -12.74 -3.87 -10.81
CA PHE A 509 -13.16 -3.80 -12.20
C PHE A 509 -14.35 -4.73 -12.49
N GLY A 510 -14.34 -5.94 -11.92
CA GLY A 510 -15.50 -6.82 -11.93
C GLY A 510 -16.73 -6.21 -11.26
N SER A 511 -16.54 -5.58 -10.09
CA SER A 511 -17.60 -4.84 -9.39
C SER A 511 -18.13 -3.67 -10.22
N PHE A 512 -17.24 -2.94 -10.93
CA PHE A 512 -17.63 -1.87 -11.84
C PHE A 512 -18.56 -2.35 -12.96
N ILE A 513 -18.21 -3.46 -13.63
CA ILE A 513 -19.05 -4.03 -14.69
C ILE A 513 -20.44 -4.43 -14.15
N THR A 514 -20.49 -5.06 -12.99
CA THR A 514 -21.75 -5.50 -12.37
C THR A 514 -22.60 -4.33 -11.91
N ASP A 515 -22.02 -3.32 -11.28
CA ASP A 515 -22.73 -2.12 -10.80
C ASP A 515 -23.25 -1.27 -11.96
N VAL A 516 -22.45 -1.06 -13.00
CA VAL A 516 -22.90 -0.40 -14.24
C VAL A 516 -24.14 -1.10 -14.81
N SER A 517 -24.09 -2.43 -14.91
CA SER A 517 -25.21 -3.22 -15.45
C SER A 517 -26.47 -3.13 -14.58
N LYS A 518 -26.33 -3.12 -13.27
CA LYS A 518 -27.46 -2.89 -12.34
C LYS A 518 -28.13 -1.53 -12.56
N VAL A 519 -27.32 -0.47 -12.64
CA VAL A 519 -27.84 0.89 -12.87
C VAL A 519 -28.48 1.00 -14.24
N GLN A 520 -27.89 0.40 -15.27
CA GLN A 520 -28.48 0.32 -16.62
C GLN A 520 -29.86 -0.37 -16.57
N LEU A 521 -29.99 -1.49 -15.84
CA LEU A 521 -31.26 -2.17 -15.67
C LEU A 521 -32.31 -1.30 -14.98
N GLN A 522 -31.93 -0.61 -13.89
CA GLN A 522 -32.82 0.30 -13.14
C GLN A 522 -33.31 1.48 -14.00
N LEU A 523 -32.50 1.94 -14.94
CA LEU A 523 -32.85 3.01 -15.88
C LEU A 523 -33.58 2.49 -17.12
N GLY A 524 -33.94 1.20 -17.19
CA GLY A 524 -34.74 0.59 -18.24
C GLY A 524 -33.98 0.22 -19.53
N PHE A 525 -32.68 0.03 -19.45
CA PHE A 525 -31.90 -0.50 -20.58
C PHE A 525 -32.25 -1.97 -20.83
N GLU A 526 -32.37 -2.36 -22.10
CA GLU A 526 -32.57 -3.76 -22.45
C GLU A 526 -31.41 -4.63 -21.96
N LYS A 527 -31.71 -5.85 -21.50
CA LYS A 527 -30.69 -6.79 -20.98
C LYS A 527 -29.55 -7.02 -21.96
N SER A 528 -29.86 -7.13 -23.25
CA SER A 528 -28.87 -7.32 -24.33
C SER A 528 -27.89 -6.15 -24.52
N THR A 529 -28.20 -4.97 -23.98
CA THR A 529 -27.37 -3.77 -24.09
C THR A 529 -26.62 -3.43 -22.80
N GLN A 530 -26.83 -4.22 -21.73
CA GLN A 530 -26.12 -4.02 -20.46
C GLN A 530 -24.66 -4.43 -20.56
N LEU A 531 -23.81 -3.75 -19.81
CA LEU A 531 -22.35 -3.94 -19.88
C LEU A 531 -21.90 -5.37 -19.50
N LEU A 532 -22.64 -6.03 -18.60
CA LEU A 532 -22.36 -7.42 -18.19
C LEU A 532 -22.53 -8.41 -19.37
N GLU A 533 -23.50 -8.15 -20.24
CA GLU A 533 -23.78 -9.01 -21.41
C GLU A 533 -22.91 -8.64 -22.61
N THR A 534 -22.70 -7.34 -22.84
CA THR A 534 -21.92 -6.87 -24.00
C THR A 534 -20.42 -6.96 -23.81
N GLY A 535 -19.97 -6.89 -22.55
CA GLY A 535 -18.56 -6.74 -22.19
C GLY A 535 -17.98 -5.40 -22.66
N ILE A 536 -16.74 -5.13 -22.25
CA ILE A 536 -15.97 -3.95 -22.70
C ILE A 536 -15.23 -4.31 -23.98
N ARG A 537 -15.71 -3.78 -25.11
CA ARG A 537 -15.19 -4.13 -26.44
C ARG A 537 -14.10 -3.17 -26.88
N ILE A 538 -12.83 -3.60 -26.82
CA ILE A 538 -11.65 -2.79 -27.21
C ILE A 538 -11.72 -2.35 -28.68
N SER A 539 -12.47 -3.05 -29.55
CA SER A 539 -12.67 -2.68 -30.94
C SER A 539 -13.50 -1.40 -31.14
N VAL A 540 -14.22 -0.95 -30.10
CA VAL A 540 -14.94 0.32 -30.13
C VAL A 540 -13.95 1.49 -29.97
N PRO A 541 -13.88 2.46 -30.92
CA PRO A 541 -12.86 3.52 -30.89
C PRO A 541 -12.82 4.31 -29.58
N MET A 542 -13.98 4.64 -28.99
CA MET A 542 -14.05 5.37 -27.71
C MET A 542 -13.44 4.57 -26.57
N VAL A 543 -13.68 3.25 -26.53
CA VAL A 543 -13.09 2.34 -25.54
C VAL A 543 -11.58 2.26 -25.71
N PHE A 544 -11.12 2.16 -26.96
CA PHE A 544 -9.69 2.13 -27.26
C PHE A 544 -8.98 3.42 -26.88
N ILE A 545 -9.60 4.59 -27.12
CA ILE A 545 -9.09 5.89 -26.65
C ILE A 545 -9.00 5.90 -25.11
N GLY A 546 -10.05 5.46 -24.43
CA GLY A 546 -10.03 5.30 -22.96
C GLY A 546 -8.87 4.44 -22.51
N PHE A 547 -8.68 3.25 -23.12
CA PHE A 547 -7.59 2.33 -22.82
C PHE A 547 -6.20 2.96 -23.00
N LEU A 548 -5.98 3.69 -24.11
CA LEU A 548 -4.71 4.39 -24.36
C LEU A 548 -4.43 5.46 -23.30
N ILE A 549 -5.43 6.32 -22.98
CA ILE A 549 -5.28 7.36 -21.97
C ILE A 549 -5.04 6.73 -20.59
N GLY A 550 -5.78 5.66 -20.25
CA GLY A 550 -5.55 4.91 -19.02
C GLY A 550 -4.13 4.38 -18.91
N GLY A 551 -3.60 3.84 -20.01
CA GLY A 551 -2.24 3.30 -20.07
C GLY A 551 -1.13 4.32 -19.83
N VAL A 552 -1.34 5.61 -20.11
CA VAL A 552 -0.31 6.66 -19.91
C VAL A 552 -0.40 7.36 -18.56
N ILE A 553 -1.52 7.27 -17.83
CA ILE A 553 -1.67 7.91 -16.52
C ILE A 553 -0.62 7.45 -15.50
N PRO A 554 -0.30 6.13 -15.34
CA PRO A 554 0.74 5.69 -14.43
C PRO A 554 2.12 6.29 -14.74
N TRP A 555 2.45 6.44 -16.02
CA TRP A 555 3.71 7.06 -16.47
C TRP A 555 3.79 8.54 -16.12
N LEU A 556 2.71 9.27 -16.35
CA LEU A 556 2.62 10.68 -15.96
C LEU A 556 2.75 10.84 -14.44
N PHE A 557 2.03 10.02 -13.68
CA PHE A 557 2.06 10.02 -12.22
C PHE A 557 3.49 9.74 -11.69
N SER A 558 4.14 8.70 -12.20
CA SER A 558 5.52 8.34 -11.84
C SER A 558 6.51 9.44 -12.20
N SER A 559 6.38 10.04 -13.39
CA SER A 559 7.23 11.16 -13.81
C SER A 559 7.11 12.36 -12.85
N LEU A 560 5.90 12.72 -12.44
CA LEU A 560 5.68 13.81 -11.50
C LEU A 560 6.23 13.48 -10.10
N THR A 561 6.06 12.23 -9.66
CA THR A 561 6.55 11.75 -8.36
C THR A 561 8.07 11.74 -8.30
N ILE A 562 8.76 11.21 -9.32
CA ILE A 562 10.22 11.21 -9.40
C ILE A 562 10.77 12.64 -9.41
N ASN A 563 10.16 13.52 -10.22
CA ASN A 563 10.54 14.93 -10.26
C ASN A 563 10.31 15.64 -8.90
N ALA A 564 9.29 15.24 -8.14
CA ALA A 564 9.03 15.76 -6.80
C ALA A 564 10.15 15.37 -5.83
N VAL A 565 10.57 14.10 -5.84
CA VAL A 565 11.72 13.61 -5.05
C VAL A 565 12.98 14.37 -5.41
N THR A 566 13.30 14.49 -6.71
CA THR A 566 14.51 15.18 -7.19
C THR A 566 14.55 16.65 -6.75
N ARG A 567 13.41 17.35 -6.82
CA ARG A 567 13.33 18.75 -6.36
C ARG A 567 13.54 18.86 -4.86
N ALA A 568 12.91 17.98 -4.08
CA ALA A 568 13.06 17.97 -2.64
C ALA A 568 14.48 17.61 -2.21
N ALA A 569 15.07 16.60 -2.84
CA ALA A 569 16.47 16.21 -2.61
C ALA A 569 17.46 17.35 -2.91
N SER A 570 17.25 18.09 -3.99
CA SER A 570 18.10 19.25 -4.32
C SER A 570 18.12 20.30 -3.21
N MET A 571 16.99 20.54 -2.54
CA MET A 571 16.93 21.48 -1.41
C MET A 571 17.67 20.95 -0.18
N ILE A 572 17.59 19.64 0.08
CA ILE A 572 18.35 19.01 1.17
C ILE A 572 19.86 19.05 0.87
N VAL A 573 20.27 18.74 -0.35
CA VAL A 573 21.68 18.88 -0.81
C VAL A 573 22.21 20.28 -0.52
N GLU A 574 21.46 21.33 -0.89
CA GLU A 574 21.87 22.72 -0.65
C GLU A 574 21.95 23.03 0.85
N GLU A 575 20.99 22.55 1.65
CA GLU A 575 20.98 22.75 3.10
C GLU A 575 22.15 22.03 3.78
N VAL A 576 22.43 20.78 3.44
CA VAL A 576 23.57 20.03 3.99
C VAL A 576 24.89 20.71 3.62
N ARG A 577 25.07 21.13 2.37
CA ARG A 577 26.24 21.89 1.93
C ARG A 577 26.38 23.22 2.68
N ARG A 578 25.27 23.92 2.95
CA ARG A 578 25.26 25.14 3.74
C ARG A 578 25.76 24.87 5.16
N GLN A 579 25.26 23.80 5.78
CA GLN A 579 25.65 23.44 7.15
C GLN A 579 27.12 22.99 7.21
N PHE A 580 27.62 22.24 6.25
CA PHE A 580 29.04 21.84 6.23
C PHE A 580 30.03 23.03 6.12
N ARG A 581 29.55 24.20 5.67
CA ARG A 581 30.36 25.44 5.68
C ARG A 581 30.38 26.12 7.05
N ILE A 582 29.55 25.70 8.00
CA ILE A 582 29.57 26.25 9.36
C ILE A 582 30.79 25.68 10.11
N PRO A 583 31.69 26.55 10.61
CA PRO A 583 32.87 26.10 11.34
C PRO A 583 32.48 25.25 12.56
N GLY A 584 33.14 24.12 12.74
CA GLY A 584 32.90 23.22 13.88
C GLY A 584 31.96 22.06 13.62
N ILE A 585 31.17 22.03 12.53
CA ILE A 585 30.33 20.88 12.22
C ILE A 585 31.19 19.69 11.77
N ILE A 586 32.10 19.91 10.80
CA ILE A 586 32.98 18.85 10.31
C ILE A 586 33.93 18.36 11.43
N GLU A 587 34.37 19.25 12.33
CA GLU A 587 35.20 18.96 13.49
C GLU A 587 34.43 18.40 14.69
N ARG A 588 33.10 18.20 14.58
CA ARG A 588 32.21 17.71 15.66
C ARG A 588 32.16 18.59 16.92
N THR A 589 32.48 19.87 16.82
CA THR A 589 32.40 20.83 17.93
C THR A 589 31.05 21.56 17.98
N VAL A 590 30.33 21.59 16.83
CA VAL A 590 28.99 22.16 16.70
C VAL A 590 28.07 21.07 16.13
N LYS A 591 26.86 20.93 16.70
CA LYS A 591 25.84 20.00 16.19
C LYS A 591 25.12 20.59 14.96
N PRO A 592 24.84 19.79 13.93
CA PRO A 592 23.99 20.20 12.82
C PRO A 592 22.55 20.55 13.27
N ASP A 593 21.91 21.39 12.48
CA ASP A 593 20.47 21.68 12.62
C ASP A 593 19.65 20.61 11.88
N TYR A 594 19.36 19.49 12.56
CA TYR A 594 18.57 18.40 12.01
C TYR A 594 17.12 18.79 11.72
N GLN A 595 16.55 19.70 12.56
CA GLN A 595 15.15 20.10 12.45
C GLN A 595 14.87 20.79 11.12
N ARG A 596 15.81 21.60 10.64
CA ARG A 596 15.66 22.29 9.36
C ARG A 596 15.59 21.33 8.16
N ALA A 597 16.35 20.25 8.17
CA ALA A 597 16.28 19.21 7.15
C ALA A 597 14.90 18.50 7.17
N VAL A 598 14.41 18.13 8.36
CA VAL A 598 13.07 17.54 8.56
C VAL A 598 11.97 18.48 8.04
N ASP A 599 12.06 19.79 8.33
CA ASP A 599 11.07 20.77 7.87
C ASP A 599 11.05 20.92 6.34
N ILE A 600 12.21 20.95 5.71
CA ILE A 600 12.33 21.03 4.23
C ILE A 600 11.66 19.81 3.59
N CYS A 601 12.00 18.59 4.01
CA CYS A 601 11.38 17.36 3.50
C CYS A 601 9.86 17.35 3.70
N THR A 602 9.40 17.78 4.88
CA THR A 602 7.96 17.81 5.20
C THR A 602 7.20 18.75 4.29
N VAL A 603 7.71 19.97 4.07
CA VAL A 603 7.07 20.98 3.20
C VAL A 603 7.02 20.50 1.76
N ALA A 604 8.15 19.96 1.26
CA ALA A 604 8.25 19.48 -0.09
C ALA A 604 7.28 18.33 -0.37
N ALA A 605 7.24 17.33 0.51
CA ALA A 605 6.36 16.18 0.39
C ALA A 605 4.87 16.59 0.31
N GLN A 606 4.41 17.48 1.19
CA GLN A 606 3.00 17.86 1.25
C GLN A 606 2.53 18.67 0.04
N ARG A 607 3.41 19.47 -0.53
CA ARG A 607 3.07 20.31 -1.68
C ARG A 607 2.79 19.49 -2.94
N GLU A 608 3.50 18.41 -3.14
CA GLU A 608 3.38 17.56 -4.33
C GLU A 608 2.18 16.59 -4.24
N LEU A 609 1.56 16.44 -3.07
CA LEU A 609 0.38 15.59 -2.90
C LEU A 609 -0.83 16.07 -3.71
N ILE A 610 -1.07 17.38 -3.75
CA ILE A 610 -2.28 17.96 -4.38
C ILE A 610 -2.33 17.66 -5.89
N PRO A 611 -1.29 17.91 -6.69
CA PRO A 611 -1.31 17.57 -8.11
C PRO A 611 -1.55 16.08 -8.38
N LEU A 612 -0.92 15.21 -7.62
CA LEU A 612 -1.02 13.76 -7.80
C LEU A 612 -2.40 13.23 -7.42
N ALA A 613 -2.99 13.76 -6.34
CA ALA A 613 -4.37 13.44 -5.95
C ALA A 613 -5.39 13.92 -7.01
N LEU A 614 -5.23 15.13 -7.53
CA LEU A 614 -6.12 15.65 -8.56
C LEU A 614 -6.08 14.81 -9.84
N ILE A 615 -4.91 14.38 -10.28
CA ILE A 615 -4.78 13.47 -11.43
C ILE A 615 -5.52 12.16 -11.18
N SER A 616 -5.32 11.56 -10.00
CA SER A 616 -5.93 10.26 -9.67
C SER A 616 -7.46 10.34 -9.57
N VAL A 617 -8.01 11.42 -9.02
CA VAL A 617 -9.45 11.58 -8.82
C VAL A 617 -10.17 12.12 -10.07
N LEU A 618 -9.57 13.08 -10.75
CA LEU A 618 -10.27 13.77 -11.85
C LEU A 618 -10.14 13.05 -13.20
N SER A 619 -9.10 12.22 -13.40
CA SER A 619 -8.91 11.54 -14.68
C SER A 619 -10.04 10.55 -15.02
N PRO A 620 -10.53 9.67 -14.12
CA PRO A 620 -11.65 8.80 -14.44
C PRO A 620 -12.96 9.59 -14.65
N ILE A 621 -13.19 10.66 -13.89
CA ILE A 621 -14.36 11.52 -14.04
C ILE A 621 -14.33 12.20 -15.44
N MET A 622 -13.18 12.71 -15.85
CA MET A 622 -12.98 13.31 -17.15
C MET A 622 -13.29 12.33 -18.28
N ILE A 623 -12.72 11.14 -18.22
CA ILE A 623 -12.91 10.11 -19.26
C ILE A 623 -14.37 9.66 -19.31
N GLY A 624 -14.97 9.35 -18.17
CA GLY A 624 -16.37 8.94 -18.10
C GLY A 624 -17.32 10.03 -18.62
N ALA A 625 -17.09 11.29 -18.27
CA ALA A 625 -17.91 12.41 -18.70
C ALA A 625 -17.78 12.73 -20.21
N LEU A 626 -16.58 12.63 -20.78
CA LEU A 626 -16.33 12.96 -22.19
C LEU A 626 -16.59 11.77 -23.14
N LEU A 627 -16.24 10.54 -22.74
CA LEU A 627 -16.23 9.39 -23.63
C LEU A 627 -17.26 8.32 -23.26
N GLY A 628 -17.86 8.41 -22.07
CA GLY A 628 -18.87 7.47 -21.59
C GLY A 628 -18.32 6.33 -20.73
N VAL A 629 -19.26 5.54 -20.16
CA VAL A 629 -18.97 4.52 -19.15
C VAL A 629 -18.20 3.32 -19.73
N GLU A 630 -18.43 2.95 -20.99
CA GLU A 630 -17.67 1.87 -21.64
C GLU A 630 -16.21 2.27 -21.86
N ALA A 631 -15.96 3.53 -22.27
CA ALA A 631 -14.61 4.07 -22.42
C ALA A 631 -13.89 4.20 -21.05
N LEU A 632 -14.64 4.51 -19.99
CA LEU A 632 -14.13 4.47 -18.62
C LEU A 632 -13.67 3.06 -18.23
N GLY A 633 -14.40 2.02 -18.63
CA GLY A 633 -13.96 0.63 -18.44
C GLY A 633 -12.66 0.31 -19.19
N GLY A 634 -12.54 0.78 -20.45
CA GLY A 634 -11.28 0.68 -21.20
C GLY A 634 -10.13 1.42 -20.50
N PHE A 635 -10.39 2.63 -19.99
CA PHE A 635 -9.44 3.42 -19.23
C PHE A 635 -8.93 2.67 -17.97
N LEU A 636 -9.84 2.06 -17.20
CA LEU A 636 -9.46 1.26 -16.04
C LEU A 636 -8.54 0.08 -16.40
N ALA A 637 -8.86 -0.64 -17.46
CA ALA A 637 -8.01 -1.74 -17.96
C ALA A 637 -6.60 -1.23 -18.30
N GLY A 638 -6.50 -0.09 -18.99
CA GLY A 638 -5.23 0.55 -19.32
C GLY A 638 -4.42 0.94 -18.09
N VAL A 639 -5.06 1.56 -17.10
CA VAL A 639 -4.43 1.95 -15.81
C VAL A 639 -3.88 0.72 -15.08
N ILE A 640 -4.68 -0.35 -14.98
CA ILE A 640 -4.30 -1.56 -14.24
C ILE A 640 -3.06 -2.21 -14.88
N ILE A 641 -3.11 -2.47 -16.20
CA ILE A 641 -2.02 -3.16 -16.91
C ILE A 641 -0.74 -2.34 -16.87
N SER A 642 -0.81 -1.07 -17.27
CA SER A 642 0.37 -0.20 -17.33
C SER A 642 0.93 0.10 -15.95
N GLY A 643 0.07 0.37 -14.97
CA GLY A 643 0.46 0.66 -13.60
C GLY A 643 1.14 -0.52 -12.91
N GLN A 644 0.62 -1.74 -13.11
CA GLN A 644 1.25 -2.96 -12.61
C GLN A 644 2.66 -3.16 -13.19
N LEU A 645 2.79 -3.16 -14.51
CA LEU A 645 4.07 -3.38 -15.18
C LEU A 645 5.12 -2.37 -14.70
N LEU A 646 4.73 -1.11 -14.62
CA LEU A 646 5.61 -0.02 -14.19
C LEU A 646 5.97 -0.12 -12.71
N ALA A 647 5.02 -0.45 -11.83
CA ALA A 647 5.28 -0.59 -10.39
C ALA A 647 6.26 -1.74 -10.10
N VAL A 648 6.03 -2.91 -10.71
CA VAL A 648 6.92 -4.08 -10.55
C VAL A 648 8.31 -3.80 -11.12
N PHE A 649 8.39 -3.18 -12.31
CA PHE A 649 9.66 -2.77 -12.91
C PHE A 649 10.46 -1.87 -11.98
N MET A 650 9.84 -0.81 -11.45
CA MET A 650 10.51 0.15 -10.57
C MET A 650 10.93 -0.48 -9.24
N ALA A 651 10.07 -1.26 -8.61
CA ALA A 651 10.39 -1.94 -7.36
C ALA A 651 11.49 -2.99 -7.54
N GLY A 652 11.43 -3.77 -8.61
CA GLY A 652 12.38 -4.82 -8.92
C GLY A 652 13.78 -4.28 -9.27
N SER A 653 13.85 -3.26 -10.15
CA SER A 653 15.14 -2.62 -10.51
C SER A 653 15.78 -1.99 -9.29
N GLY A 654 15.03 -1.15 -8.55
CA GLY A 654 15.54 -0.42 -7.40
C GLY A 654 16.00 -1.35 -6.27
N GLY A 655 15.21 -2.38 -5.94
CA GLY A 655 15.57 -3.38 -4.93
C GLY A 655 16.81 -4.21 -5.31
N ALA A 656 17.00 -4.49 -6.60
CA ALA A 656 18.16 -5.23 -7.08
C ALA A 656 19.43 -4.38 -7.02
N TRP A 657 19.38 -3.06 -7.30
CA TRP A 657 20.54 -2.16 -7.16
C TRP A 657 20.95 -1.99 -5.70
N ASP A 658 19.98 -1.80 -4.80
CA ASP A 658 20.22 -1.65 -3.36
C ASP A 658 20.93 -2.89 -2.80
N ASN A 659 20.40 -4.09 -3.04
CA ASN A 659 21.01 -5.33 -2.59
C ASN A 659 22.35 -5.63 -3.30
N ALA A 660 22.56 -5.13 -4.51
CA ALA A 660 23.89 -5.20 -5.16
C ALA A 660 24.91 -4.31 -4.45
N LYS A 661 24.51 -3.08 -4.00
CA LYS A 661 25.35 -2.19 -3.17
C LYS A 661 25.71 -2.90 -1.87
N LYS A 662 24.74 -3.44 -1.13
CA LYS A 662 24.98 -4.14 0.14
C LYS A 662 25.89 -5.37 -0.02
N THR A 663 25.72 -6.14 -1.11
CA THR A 663 26.61 -7.28 -1.41
C THR A 663 28.06 -6.84 -1.62
N ILE A 664 28.28 -5.64 -2.18
CA ILE A 664 29.63 -5.08 -2.34
C ILE A 664 30.14 -4.59 -0.99
N GLU A 665 29.32 -3.93 -0.19
CA GLU A 665 29.67 -3.46 1.16
C GLU A 665 30.11 -4.60 2.08
N ASP A 666 29.54 -5.79 1.92
CA ASP A 666 29.92 -7.03 2.62
C ASP A 666 31.30 -7.57 2.22
N GLY A 667 32.03 -6.86 1.37
CA GLY A 667 33.43 -7.17 1.01
C GLY A 667 33.62 -7.65 -0.44
N LEU A 668 32.56 -7.79 -1.23
CA LEU A 668 32.67 -8.19 -2.62
C LEU A 668 33.32 -7.04 -3.44
N TYR A 669 34.24 -7.39 -4.35
CA TYR A 669 34.90 -6.43 -5.28
C TYR A 669 35.58 -5.23 -4.61
N GLY A 670 36.13 -5.40 -3.40
CA GLY A 670 36.89 -4.41 -2.67
C GLY A 670 36.16 -3.76 -1.48
N GLY A 671 34.88 -4.05 -1.30
CA GLY A 671 34.13 -3.57 -0.14
C GLY A 671 33.84 -2.07 -0.15
N LYS A 672 33.43 -1.54 1.01
CA LYS A 672 33.14 -0.11 1.19
C LYS A 672 34.33 0.77 0.77
N GLY A 673 34.05 1.86 0.04
CA GLY A 673 35.05 2.83 -0.44
C GLY A 673 35.74 2.41 -1.73
N SER A 674 35.47 1.23 -2.32
CA SER A 674 36.03 0.84 -3.63
C SER A 674 35.33 1.54 -4.78
N ASP A 675 35.93 1.57 -5.97
CA ASP A 675 35.30 2.09 -7.20
C ASP A 675 33.99 1.34 -7.51
N ALA A 676 33.97 0.04 -7.23
CA ALA A 676 32.76 -0.79 -7.36
C ALA A 676 31.67 -0.34 -6.40
N HIS A 677 32.00 0.02 -5.16
CA HIS A 677 31.07 0.56 -4.19
C HIS A 677 30.51 1.92 -4.65
N HIS A 678 31.36 2.85 -5.08
CA HIS A 678 30.93 4.15 -5.63
C HIS A 678 29.97 4.00 -6.81
N ALA A 679 30.25 3.07 -7.73
CA ALA A 679 29.37 2.77 -8.84
C ALA A 679 28.01 2.21 -8.39
N ALA A 680 28.01 1.39 -7.33
CA ALA A 680 26.78 0.79 -6.78
C ALA A 680 25.92 1.81 -6.02
N VAL A 681 26.55 2.73 -5.27
CA VAL A 681 25.85 3.87 -4.62
C VAL A 681 25.10 4.71 -5.65
N VAL A 682 25.73 5.02 -6.81
CA VAL A 682 25.05 5.73 -7.90
C VAL A 682 23.82 4.95 -8.40
N GLY A 683 23.94 3.62 -8.52
CA GLY A 683 22.83 2.78 -8.96
C GLY A 683 21.68 2.75 -7.95
N ASP A 684 21.98 2.66 -6.67
CA ASP A 684 21.02 2.69 -5.58
C ASP A 684 20.31 4.06 -5.50
N THR A 685 21.06 5.16 -5.54
CA THR A 685 20.51 6.53 -5.58
C THR A 685 19.53 6.75 -6.75
N VAL A 686 19.78 6.15 -7.92
CA VAL A 686 18.83 6.14 -9.06
C VAL A 686 17.63 5.25 -8.75
N GLY A 687 17.83 4.15 -8.05
CA GLY A 687 16.80 3.18 -7.69
C GLY A 687 15.84 3.65 -6.59
N ASP A 688 16.31 4.45 -5.65
CA ASP A 688 15.56 4.89 -4.48
C ASP A 688 14.22 5.59 -4.81
N PRO A 689 14.17 6.62 -5.67
CA PRO A 689 12.90 7.21 -6.09
C PRO A 689 11.96 6.21 -6.79
N LEU A 690 12.50 5.19 -7.44
CA LEU A 690 11.74 4.16 -8.14
C LEU A 690 11.13 3.14 -7.17
N LYS A 691 11.98 2.51 -6.31
CA LYS A 691 11.56 1.40 -5.44
C LYS A 691 10.74 1.83 -4.23
N ASP A 692 10.97 3.04 -3.71
CA ASP A 692 10.40 3.47 -2.43
C ASP A 692 9.35 4.57 -2.57
N THR A 693 9.29 5.26 -3.73
CA THR A 693 8.32 6.34 -3.96
C THR A 693 7.42 6.05 -5.15
N ALA A 694 7.93 6.15 -6.38
CA ALA A 694 7.10 6.13 -7.59
C ALA A 694 6.44 4.75 -7.81
N GLY A 695 7.19 3.65 -7.65
CA GLY A 695 6.66 2.30 -7.82
C GLY A 695 5.50 2.00 -6.87
N PRO A 696 5.75 2.02 -5.56
CA PRO A 696 4.70 1.76 -4.58
C PRO A 696 3.54 2.75 -4.58
N ALA A 697 3.75 4.01 -4.97
CA ALA A 697 2.68 5.02 -5.08
C ALA A 697 1.66 4.72 -6.18
N LEU A 698 2.01 3.88 -7.16
CA LEU A 698 1.07 3.39 -8.16
C LEU A 698 0.00 2.46 -7.58
N ASN A 699 0.29 1.73 -6.50
CA ASN A 699 -0.68 0.82 -5.88
C ASN A 699 -1.95 1.56 -5.40
N PRO A 700 -1.87 2.56 -4.51
CA PRO A 700 -3.06 3.31 -4.11
C PRO A 700 -3.62 4.16 -5.25
N MET A 701 -2.80 4.67 -6.18
CA MET A 701 -3.30 5.41 -7.34
C MET A 701 -4.25 4.56 -8.18
N ILE A 702 -3.89 3.32 -8.53
CA ILE A 702 -4.73 2.41 -9.32
C ILE A 702 -6.07 2.18 -8.62
N LYS A 703 -6.06 1.96 -7.30
CA LYS A 703 -7.27 1.69 -6.51
C LYS A 703 -8.14 2.93 -6.34
N VAL A 704 -7.56 4.13 -6.13
CA VAL A 704 -8.28 5.41 -6.13
C VAL A 704 -9.03 5.59 -7.44
N ILE A 705 -8.36 5.41 -8.57
CA ILE A 705 -8.96 5.54 -9.91
C ILE A 705 -10.13 4.57 -10.08
N ASN A 706 -9.97 3.30 -9.66
CA ASN A 706 -11.02 2.30 -9.75
C ASN A 706 -12.24 2.65 -8.86
N LEU A 707 -12.02 3.06 -7.62
CA LEU A 707 -13.09 3.42 -6.69
C LEU A 707 -13.82 4.70 -7.11
N VAL A 708 -13.08 5.72 -7.58
CA VAL A 708 -13.70 6.92 -8.15
C VAL A 708 -14.54 6.59 -9.36
N SER A 709 -14.07 5.68 -10.24
CA SER A 709 -14.83 5.22 -11.40
C SER A 709 -16.13 4.53 -10.98
N LEU A 710 -16.06 3.68 -9.97
CA LEU A 710 -17.22 2.97 -9.43
C LEU A 710 -18.23 3.94 -8.81
N LEU A 711 -17.77 4.92 -8.05
CA LEU A 711 -18.60 5.96 -7.45
C LEU A 711 -19.22 6.91 -8.48
N ALA A 712 -18.50 7.20 -9.57
CA ALA A 712 -18.97 8.08 -10.65
C ALA A 712 -19.90 7.39 -11.66
N ALA A 713 -19.76 6.07 -11.86
CA ALA A 713 -20.49 5.32 -12.87
C ALA A 713 -22.01 5.53 -12.82
N PRO A 714 -22.70 5.46 -11.67
CA PRO A 714 -24.14 5.69 -11.61
C PRO A 714 -24.54 7.08 -12.10
N VAL A 715 -23.76 8.09 -11.76
CA VAL A 715 -23.98 9.48 -12.21
C VAL A 715 -23.79 9.60 -13.71
N LEU A 716 -22.72 9.01 -14.24
CA LEU A 716 -22.41 9.04 -15.66
C LEU A 716 -23.52 8.39 -16.49
N ILE A 717 -24.04 7.25 -16.05
CA ILE A 717 -25.11 6.52 -16.76
C ILE A 717 -26.43 7.32 -16.73
N ALA A 718 -26.75 7.93 -15.58
CA ALA A 718 -27.98 8.70 -15.43
C ALA A 718 -28.05 9.91 -16.36
N TYR A 719 -26.91 10.55 -16.65
CA TYR A 719 -26.85 11.75 -17.49
C TYR A 719 -26.37 11.51 -18.92
N GLN A 720 -25.87 10.33 -19.25
CA GLN A 720 -25.47 9.93 -20.61
C GLN A 720 -26.39 8.84 -21.16
N LYS A 721 -27.49 9.24 -21.82
CA LYS A 721 -28.27 8.27 -22.59
C LYS A 721 -27.49 7.85 -23.85
N PRO A 722 -27.62 6.58 -24.29
CA PRO A 722 -26.97 6.10 -25.52
C PRO A 722 -27.21 7.03 -26.71
N GLY A 723 -26.14 7.48 -27.38
CA GLY A 723 -26.23 8.36 -28.55
C GLY A 723 -26.46 9.85 -28.28
N THR A 724 -26.49 10.28 -27.00
CA THR A 724 -26.66 11.71 -26.64
C THR A 724 -25.54 12.19 -25.72
N PHE A 725 -24.88 13.29 -26.08
CA PHE A 725 -23.93 13.96 -25.18
C PHE A 725 -24.67 15.04 -24.38
N SER A 726 -24.69 14.89 -23.05
CA SER A 726 -25.17 15.95 -22.18
C SER A 726 -24.16 17.10 -22.15
N ILE A 727 -24.61 18.33 -22.40
CA ILE A 727 -23.76 19.55 -22.34
C ILE A 727 -23.13 19.67 -20.94
N GLY A 728 -23.86 19.33 -19.87
CA GLY A 728 -23.35 19.33 -18.51
C GLY A 728 -22.16 18.37 -18.32
N MET A 729 -22.20 17.16 -18.94
CA MET A 729 -21.10 16.21 -18.89
C MET A 729 -19.88 16.69 -19.66
N ILE A 730 -20.07 17.31 -20.83
CA ILE A 730 -18.97 17.91 -21.59
C ILE A 730 -18.30 19.01 -20.75
N ILE A 731 -19.08 19.92 -20.15
CA ILE A 731 -18.54 20.98 -19.28
C ILE A 731 -17.76 20.36 -18.09
N THR A 732 -18.30 19.33 -17.43
CA THR A 732 -17.63 18.63 -16.33
C THR A 732 -16.31 18.02 -16.78
N GLY A 733 -16.30 17.31 -17.90
CA GLY A 733 -15.10 16.68 -18.43
C GLY A 733 -14.02 17.68 -18.83
N VAL A 734 -14.39 18.75 -19.52
CA VAL A 734 -13.47 19.85 -19.87
C VAL A 734 -12.92 20.55 -18.63
N PHE A 735 -13.77 20.82 -17.64
CA PHE A 735 -13.34 21.41 -16.37
C PHE A 735 -12.33 20.54 -15.63
N CYS A 736 -12.60 19.22 -15.53
CA CYS A 736 -11.63 18.26 -14.97
C CYS A 736 -10.30 18.27 -15.74
N GLY A 737 -10.36 18.30 -17.08
CA GLY A 737 -9.17 18.40 -17.93
C GLY A 737 -8.35 19.67 -17.67
N ILE A 738 -9.00 20.83 -17.54
CA ILE A 738 -8.34 22.08 -17.21
C ILE A 738 -7.64 22.00 -15.83
N LEU A 739 -8.31 21.43 -14.84
CA LEU A 739 -7.72 21.24 -13.50
C LEU A 739 -6.51 20.29 -13.53
N ILE A 740 -6.59 19.19 -14.28
CA ILE A 740 -5.46 18.25 -14.44
C ILE A 740 -4.27 18.96 -15.10
N VAL A 741 -4.50 19.69 -16.20
CA VAL A 741 -3.44 20.46 -16.87
C VAL A 741 -2.87 21.53 -15.93
N GLY A 742 -3.72 22.22 -15.18
CA GLY A 742 -3.30 23.17 -14.15
C GLY A 742 -2.41 22.52 -13.07
N ALA A 743 -2.80 21.34 -12.59
CA ALA A 743 -2.04 20.56 -11.61
C ALA A 743 -0.65 20.14 -12.16
N ILE A 744 -0.60 19.69 -13.42
CA ILE A 744 0.66 19.33 -14.10
C ILE A 744 1.58 20.56 -14.25
N ILE A 745 1.03 21.68 -14.68
CA ILE A 745 1.79 22.93 -14.82
C ILE A 745 2.30 23.41 -13.46
N TYR A 746 1.46 23.34 -12.42
CA TYR A 746 1.84 23.68 -11.05
C TYR A 746 3.01 22.82 -10.55
N SER A 747 2.92 21.50 -10.70
CA SER A 747 4.00 20.59 -10.33
C SER A 747 5.28 20.86 -11.13
N LYS A 748 5.20 21.07 -12.45
CA LYS A 748 6.38 21.34 -13.32
C LYS A 748 7.02 22.69 -13.11
N ARG A 749 6.27 23.75 -12.76
CA ARG A 749 6.81 25.10 -12.60
C ARG A 749 7.63 25.31 -11.34
N GLY A 750 7.74 24.30 -10.48
CA GLY A 750 8.61 24.32 -9.31
C GLY A 750 8.42 25.60 -8.49
N GLY A 751 7.24 25.76 -7.88
CA GLY A 751 6.87 26.96 -7.13
C GLY A 751 7.73 27.30 -5.91
N PHE A 752 8.91 26.71 -5.81
CA PHE A 752 9.84 26.86 -4.67
C PHE A 752 10.89 27.96 -4.82
N LYS A 753 11.09 28.52 -6.03
CA LYS A 753 12.16 29.49 -6.26
C LYS A 753 12.03 30.83 -5.55
N LYS A 754 10.94 31.10 -4.81
CA LYS A 754 10.71 32.46 -4.25
C LYS A 754 10.64 32.60 -2.73
N HIS A 755 10.56 31.50 -1.95
CA HIS A 755 10.29 31.66 -0.51
C HIS A 755 11.33 31.12 0.47
N VAL A 756 12.30 30.33 0.05
CA VAL A 756 13.35 29.79 0.96
C VAL A 756 14.59 30.66 0.99
N TYR A 757 14.81 31.56 0.02
CA TYR A 757 16.02 32.37 -0.12
C TYR A 757 15.79 33.89 0.02
N GLN A 758 14.65 34.35 0.57
CA GLN A 758 14.42 35.78 0.81
C GLN A 758 14.70 36.25 2.25
N ASP A 759 15.14 35.37 3.12
CA ASP A 759 15.49 35.72 4.50
C ASP A 759 17.01 35.67 4.77
N GLU A 760 17.85 35.99 3.76
CA GLU A 760 19.24 36.40 3.95
C GLU A 760 19.45 37.87 3.63
#